data_5c431fa425dd522db3ea2bb45202578c
#
_entry.id   5c431fa425dd522db3ea2bb45202578c
#
_cell.length_a   1.000
_cell.length_b   1.000
_cell.length_c   1.000
_cell.angle_alpha   90.00
_cell.angle_beta   90.00
_cell.angle_gamma   90.00
#
_symmetry.space_group_name_H-M   'P 1'
#
loop_
_entity.id
_entity.type
_entity.pdbx_description
1 polymer ?
#
loop_
_entity_poly.entity_id
_entity_poly.type
_entity_poly.pdbx_seq_one_letter_code
_entity_poly.pdbx_strand_id
1 'polypeptide(L)'
;MHQKQAFVLKGERAVPSCTPKEFQFIGRFTASDGGFTTAGVAIALLLVLALLFTASQVRWVTSTSADIQFVADSGALAAQNIVAEYEVIAQVADAVVLSLSLFGLVVYGIAIVVSCIPFCQAIGEALLNFGNQIFEARNTVAQQAMRMLDALQRALPFLCAANAARVISGNHIAPNGAEQYLGLAIPLPLTGKAAEFPSDESQEYRDDMRDANENTAELTDEAQEAYERMEEAKLEGYMADCGNNPNYCMYERARGLANLSGTQNPYFSSVDTWLFDYAFARACAYYPARLAIECPATSALDEQVRSFARTRFYALAATEIPKGHAHTSPDGTLDAHFPLLPRNTSETKETRLYTEQVYPVCAEGIIHGCYACPEYQSAGAGGLGSAQQLDNGTYGSCETCDFSATTIGKVAQASTSINNGFEYWYRRVAEAAEDYRQAAEDYNNYSSEAQKSAQESFDIFEEALAALKVPRIDPRPPGRNGCIAIVIDPSAHAMPAPFSSSLVGGNASLQPRLAISAAAMANDKASHDENLLASFLDRVKDEADLSTAGGIGLGVFDKILSLWGSALLAYGEGTEGFARVVGDFLRSIPLVGSTPLGSWAEQTLVEMFEALGLQPARLSTPKPVLVNTLHVSLASDSAAARALVSAKQGYTSLPGSGSGGFGTSLVDGLLGELEAQGDAFLESEFTLFTISFGDNPSLPQIPIKISLPEWLVDKGKAALSDARSSLGAVVGGGGNNAIWE
;
A
#
# COMPACT_ATOMS: atom_id res chain seq x y z
N MET A 1 -8.31 -9.24 35.98
CA MET A 1 -8.81 -8.86 37.32
C MET A 1 -10.05 -8.04 37.15
N HIS A 2 -11.22 -8.70 37.13
CA HIS A 2 -12.52 -8.08 36.93
C HIS A 2 -13.16 -7.79 38.27
N GLN A 3 -13.41 -6.53 38.57
CA GLN A 3 -14.29 -6.14 39.66
C GLN A 3 -15.67 -5.84 39.09
N LYS A 4 -16.61 -6.78 39.27
CA LYS A 4 -18.04 -6.56 39.14
C LYS A 4 -18.49 -5.80 40.39
N GLN A 5 -18.88 -4.55 40.22
CA GLN A 5 -19.67 -3.84 41.25
C GLN A 5 -21.14 -4.21 41.10
N ALA A 6 -21.62 -5.01 41.99
CA ALA A 6 -23.04 -5.26 42.18
C ALA A 6 -23.64 -4.08 42.94
N PHE A 7 -24.59 -3.40 42.33
CA PHE A 7 -25.42 -2.38 42.98
C PHE A 7 -26.51 -3.11 43.76
N VAL A 8 -26.35 -3.18 45.06
CA VAL A 8 -27.40 -3.65 45.99
C VAL A 8 -28.25 -2.43 46.34
N LEU A 9 -29.44 -2.37 45.77
CA LEU A 9 -30.48 -1.46 46.22
C LEU A 9 -31.11 -2.04 47.51
N LYS A 10 -30.62 -1.60 48.65
CA LYS A 10 -31.24 -1.76 49.94
C LYS A 10 -32.14 -0.52 50.19
N GLY A 11 -33.40 -0.67 49.99
CA GLY A 11 -34.40 0.33 50.30
C GLY A 11 -35.73 -0.33 50.68
N GLU A 12 -35.73 -1.01 51.83
CA GLU A 12 -36.97 -1.35 52.51
C GLU A 12 -37.66 -0.04 52.95
N ARG A 13 -38.61 0.42 52.14
CA ARG A 13 -39.62 1.35 52.64
C ARG A 13 -40.71 0.50 53.25
N ALA A 14 -40.80 0.59 54.53
CA ALA A 14 -41.91 0.09 55.29
C ALA A 14 -43.19 0.59 54.65
N VAL A 15 -43.99 -0.33 54.16
CA VAL A 15 -45.42 -0.05 53.82
C VAL A 15 -46.13 0.27 55.10
N PRO A 16 -46.69 1.47 55.25
CA PRO A 16 -47.53 1.74 56.43
C PRO A 16 -48.73 0.80 56.37
N SER A 17 -48.85 -0.01 57.38
CA SER A 17 -50.05 -0.81 57.59
C SER A 17 -51.25 0.12 57.66
N CYS A 18 -52.03 0.21 56.59
CA CYS A 18 -53.32 0.80 56.60
C CYS A 18 -54.21 -0.06 57.51
N THR A 19 -54.29 0.35 58.73
CA THR A 19 -55.31 -0.16 59.59
C THR A 19 -56.69 0.17 58.96
N PRO A 20 -57.67 -0.75 59.04
CA PRO A 20 -58.97 -0.60 58.32
C PRO A 20 -59.84 0.41 59.00
N LYS A 21 -59.50 1.69 58.97
CA LYS A 21 -60.38 2.79 59.35
C LYS A 21 -61.36 3.18 58.24
N GLU A 22 -61.14 2.70 57.03
CA GLU A 22 -62.00 3.07 55.89
C GLU A 22 -63.36 2.35 55.89
N PHE A 23 -63.50 1.19 56.55
CA PHE A 23 -64.81 0.53 56.62
C PHE A 23 -65.78 1.13 57.63
N GLN A 24 -65.34 1.97 58.53
CA GLN A 24 -66.27 2.67 59.42
C GLN A 24 -67.09 3.78 58.73
N PHE A 25 -66.66 4.25 57.57
CA PHE A 25 -67.32 5.26 56.79
C PHE A 25 -68.61 4.66 56.12
N ILE A 26 -68.47 3.47 55.57
CA ILE A 26 -69.60 2.76 54.92
C ILE A 26 -70.66 2.35 55.98
N GLY A 27 -70.22 1.88 57.15
CA GLY A 27 -71.16 1.56 58.26
C GLY A 27 -71.96 2.72 58.78
N ARG A 28 -71.42 3.94 58.72
CA ARG A 28 -72.18 5.16 59.05
C ARG A 28 -73.20 5.55 58.00
N PHE A 29 -72.99 5.21 56.73
CA PHE A 29 -73.97 5.46 55.65
C PHE A 29 -75.14 4.48 55.68
N THR A 30 -74.95 3.25 56.16
CA THR A 30 -76.02 2.23 56.24
C THR A 30 -76.82 2.27 57.53
N ALA A 31 -76.48 3.07 58.54
CA ALA A 31 -77.12 3.14 59.84
C ALA A 31 -78.04 4.36 59.99
N SER A 32 -78.20 5.19 58.98
CA SER A 32 -79.11 6.34 59.03
C SER A 32 -80.38 6.07 58.20
N ASP A 33 -81.52 6.03 58.86
CA ASP A 33 -82.86 5.84 58.25
C ASP A 33 -83.43 7.07 57.49
N GLY A 34 -82.62 8.09 57.32
CA GLY A 34 -82.93 9.25 56.50
C GLY A 34 -82.52 9.03 55.03
N GLY A 35 -83.41 8.97 54.07
CA GLY A 35 -83.20 8.80 52.62
C GLY A 35 -82.17 9.76 51.96
N PHE A 36 -81.57 10.66 52.75
CA PHE A 36 -80.56 11.60 52.31
C PHE A 36 -79.18 10.91 52.09
N THR A 37 -78.91 9.86 52.83
CA THR A 37 -77.64 9.12 52.70
C THR A 37 -77.57 8.27 51.40
N THR A 38 -78.69 7.67 51.04
CA THR A 38 -78.82 6.91 49.77
C THR A 38 -78.72 7.81 48.55
N ALA A 39 -79.33 9.00 48.63
CA ALA A 39 -79.21 10.00 47.58
C ALA A 39 -77.73 10.51 47.45
N GLY A 40 -77.03 10.74 48.57
CA GLY A 40 -75.67 11.14 48.62
C GLY A 40 -74.74 10.08 48.04
N VAL A 41 -74.92 8.79 48.39
CA VAL A 41 -74.15 7.66 47.82
C VAL A 41 -74.41 7.50 46.31
N ALA A 42 -75.69 7.65 45.88
CA ALA A 42 -76.03 7.58 44.46
C ALA A 42 -75.35 8.71 43.65
N ILE A 43 -75.41 9.95 44.20
CA ILE A 43 -74.70 11.08 43.53
C ILE A 43 -73.18 10.87 43.50
N ALA A 44 -72.56 10.41 44.60
CA ALA A 44 -71.15 10.11 44.66
C ALA A 44 -70.74 9.01 43.66
N LEU A 45 -71.56 7.95 43.54
CA LEU A 45 -71.34 6.88 42.59
C LEU A 45 -71.49 7.37 41.14
N LEU A 46 -72.48 8.21 40.85
CA LEU A 46 -72.61 8.82 39.53
C LEU A 46 -71.42 9.73 39.18
N LEU A 47 -70.89 10.52 40.13
CA LEU A 47 -69.74 11.34 39.97
C LEU A 47 -68.48 10.48 39.72
N VAL A 48 -68.27 9.41 40.46
CA VAL A 48 -67.14 8.47 40.24
C VAL A 48 -67.30 7.80 38.90
N LEU A 49 -68.43 7.36 38.48
CA LEU A 49 -68.70 6.79 37.18
C LEU A 49 -68.40 7.81 36.05
N ALA A 50 -68.88 9.05 36.21
CA ALA A 50 -68.62 10.13 35.27
C ALA A 50 -67.11 10.40 35.13
N LEU A 51 -66.37 10.44 36.23
CA LEU A 51 -64.92 10.59 36.23
C LEU A 51 -64.21 9.40 35.56
N LEU A 52 -64.63 8.17 35.82
CA LEU A 52 -64.10 6.96 35.22
C LEU A 52 -64.29 6.94 33.68
N PHE A 53 -65.49 7.27 33.23
CA PHE A 53 -65.81 7.35 31.82
C PHE A 53 -65.04 8.48 31.14
N THR A 54 -64.92 9.65 31.78
CA THR A 54 -64.09 10.76 31.24
C THR A 54 -62.61 10.37 31.15
N ALA A 55 -62.06 9.74 32.18
CA ALA A 55 -60.69 9.25 32.18
C ALA A 55 -60.48 8.19 31.09
N SER A 56 -61.40 7.29 30.88
CA SER A 56 -61.39 6.28 29.78
C SER A 56 -61.41 6.93 28.42
N GLN A 57 -62.24 7.99 28.22
CA GLN A 57 -62.26 8.74 26.96
C GLN A 57 -60.92 9.42 26.67
N VAL A 58 -60.32 10.10 27.65
CA VAL A 58 -59.03 10.75 27.52
C VAL A 58 -57.97 9.71 27.18
N ARG A 59 -57.95 8.57 27.87
CA ARG A 59 -57.02 7.48 27.59
C ARG A 59 -57.19 6.91 26.18
N TRP A 60 -58.45 6.70 25.75
CA TRP A 60 -58.72 6.22 24.40
C TRP A 60 -58.20 7.23 23.30
N VAL A 61 -58.53 8.52 23.48
CA VAL A 61 -58.05 9.58 22.56
C VAL A 61 -56.56 9.64 22.51
N THR A 62 -55.88 9.61 23.67
CA THR A 62 -54.42 9.66 23.72
C THR A 62 -53.77 8.41 23.13
N SER A 63 -54.30 7.20 23.40
CA SER A 63 -53.83 5.95 22.82
C SER A 63 -53.94 5.95 21.30
N THR A 64 -55.13 6.29 20.79
CA THR A 64 -55.40 6.30 19.35
C THR A 64 -54.56 7.40 18.62
N SER A 65 -54.31 8.51 19.33
CA SER A 65 -53.38 9.55 18.77
C SER A 65 -51.94 9.13 18.82
N ALA A 66 -51.51 8.33 19.80
CA ALA A 66 -50.15 7.78 19.85
C ALA A 66 -49.91 6.76 18.73
N ASP A 67 -50.94 5.96 18.38
CA ASP A 67 -50.76 4.94 17.32
C ASP A 67 -50.39 5.56 15.97
N ILE A 68 -51.07 6.62 15.55
CA ILE A 68 -50.71 7.30 14.27
C ILE A 68 -49.33 7.98 14.37
N GLN A 69 -48.92 8.45 15.56
CA GLN A 69 -47.58 9.03 15.75
C GLN A 69 -46.53 7.97 15.62
N PHE A 70 -46.69 6.76 16.17
CA PHE A 70 -45.77 5.66 16.00
C PHE A 70 -45.60 5.24 14.52
N VAL A 71 -46.67 5.28 13.74
CA VAL A 71 -46.64 5.01 12.33
C VAL A 71 -45.84 6.12 11.57
N ALA A 72 -46.06 7.40 11.96
CA ALA A 72 -45.30 8.51 11.42
C ALA A 72 -43.78 8.42 11.75
N ASP A 73 -43.47 8.04 13.00
CA ASP A 73 -42.11 7.81 13.45
C ASP A 73 -41.43 6.69 12.64
N SER A 74 -42.16 5.58 12.43
CA SER A 74 -41.69 4.46 11.63
C SER A 74 -41.43 4.86 10.15
N GLY A 75 -42.34 5.66 9.57
CA GLY A 75 -42.19 6.18 8.21
C GLY A 75 -40.98 7.11 8.07
N ALA A 76 -40.75 8.01 9.03
CA ALA A 76 -39.61 8.90 9.04
C ALA A 76 -38.29 8.14 9.14
N LEU A 77 -38.21 7.16 10.04
CA LEU A 77 -37.01 6.30 10.17
C LEU A 77 -36.78 5.46 8.93
N ALA A 78 -37.82 4.93 8.30
CA ALA A 78 -37.71 4.15 7.08
C ALA A 78 -37.14 4.97 5.91
N ALA A 79 -37.59 6.22 5.75
CA ALA A 79 -37.05 7.13 4.76
C ALA A 79 -35.59 7.47 5.02
N GLN A 80 -35.24 7.80 6.26
CA GLN A 80 -33.88 8.17 6.64
C GLN A 80 -32.88 7.01 6.50
N ASN A 81 -33.38 5.78 6.64
CA ASN A 81 -32.55 4.58 6.39
C ASN A 81 -32.03 4.51 4.96
N ILE A 82 -32.81 4.89 3.95
CA ILE A 82 -32.39 4.92 2.54
C ILE A 82 -31.28 5.94 2.34
N VAL A 83 -31.36 7.09 3.01
CA VAL A 83 -30.27 8.10 2.97
C VAL A 83 -28.99 7.55 3.61
N ALA A 84 -29.13 6.83 4.73
CA ALA A 84 -28.01 6.18 5.40
C ALA A 84 -27.33 5.12 4.48
N GLU A 85 -28.12 4.30 3.77
CA GLU A 85 -27.61 3.32 2.81
C GLU A 85 -26.84 3.99 1.67
N TYR A 86 -27.33 5.12 1.14
CA TYR A 86 -26.60 5.89 0.14
C TYR A 86 -25.24 6.38 0.65
N GLU A 87 -25.17 6.88 1.88
CA GLU A 87 -23.89 7.34 2.45
C GLU A 87 -22.91 6.20 2.62
N VAL A 88 -23.35 5.01 3.01
CA VAL A 88 -22.50 3.81 3.08
C VAL A 88 -21.95 3.45 1.69
N ILE A 89 -22.80 3.45 0.66
CA ILE A 89 -22.39 3.18 -0.72
C ILE A 89 -21.33 4.20 -1.19
N ALA A 90 -21.55 5.49 -0.89
CA ALA A 90 -20.59 6.54 -1.26
C ALA A 90 -19.25 6.36 -0.54
N GLN A 91 -19.24 6.01 0.75
CA GLN A 91 -18.04 5.76 1.52
C GLN A 91 -17.26 4.53 1.01
N VAL A 92 -17.98 3.47 0.63
CA VAL A 92 -17.34 2.27 0.03
C VAL A 92 -16.73 2.60 -1.33
N ALA A 93 -17.43 3.35 -2.18
CA ALA A 93 -16.91 3.78 -3.46
C ALA A 93 -15.64 4.64 -3.31
N ASP A 94 -15.62 5.56 -2.34
CA ASP A 94 -14.45 6.37 -2.01
C ASP A 94 -13.27 5.50 -1.56
N ALA A 95 -13.49 4.56 -0.66
CA ALA A 95 -12.46 3.64 -0.20
C ALA A 95 -11.88 2.80 -1.33
N VAL A 96 -12.70 2.34 -2.27
CA VAL A 96 -12.23 1.57 -3.43
C VAL A 96 -11.36 2.43 -4.36
N VAL A 97 -11.80 3.65 -4.70
CA VAL A 97 -11.02 4.57 -5.55
C VAL A 97 -9.66 4.91 -4.92
N LEU A 98 -9.67 5.24 -3.63
CA LEU A 98 -8.42 5.56 -2.90
C LEU A 98 -7.51 4.34 -2.75
N SER A 99 -8.06 3.15 -2.52
CA SER A 99 -7.26 1.92 -2.43
C SER A 99 -6.60 1.55 -3.76
N LEU A 100 -7.24 1.85 -4.90
CA LEU A 100 -6.64 1.67 -6.21
C LEU A 100 -5.48 2.66 -6.43
N SER A 101 -5.60 3.90 -5.98
CA SER A 101 -4.50 4.87 -6.02
C SER A 101 -3.31 4.40 -5.20
N LEU A 102 -3.54 3.95 -3.95
CA LEU A 102 -2.49 3.40 -3.11
C LEU A 102 -1.87 2.15 -3.74
N PHE A 103 -2.69 1.25 -4.27
CA PHE A 103 -2.22 0.02 -4.92
C PHE A 103 -1.35 0.31 -6.15
N GLY A 104 -1.74 1.28 -6.98
CA GLY A 104 -0.92 1.75 -8.10
C GLY A 104 0.46 2.23 -7.64
N LEU A 105 0.53 3.07 -6.60
CA LEU A 105 1.79 3.53 -6.03
C LEU A 105 2.61 2.39 -5.41
N VAL A 106 1.99 1.43 -4.73
CA VAL A 106 2.70 0.23 -4.23
C VAL A 106 3.41 -0.50 -5.35
N VAL A 107 2.75 -0.66 -6.50
CA VAL A 107 3.35 -1.33 -7.66
C VAL A 107 4.53 -0.51 -8.21
N TYR A 108 4.43 0.82 -8.24
CA TYR A 108 5.56 1.70 -8.59
C TYR A 108 6.72 1.57 -7.60
N GLY A 109 6.45 1.58 -6.29
CA GLY A 109 7.48 1.37 -5.28
C GLY A 109 8.18 0.02 -5.42
N ILE A 110 7.42 -1.04 -5.73
CA ILE A 110 7.98 -2.36 -6.03
C ILE A 110 8.86 -2.30 -7.29
N ALA A 111 8.46 -1.56 -8.32
CA ALA A 111 9.25 -1.40 -9.53
C ALA A 111 10.60 -0.74 -9.24
N ILE A 112 10.64 0.29 -8.38
CA ILE A 112 11.90 0.93 -7.93
C ILE A 112 12.82 -0.11 -7.26
N VAL A 113 12.29 -0.92 -6.34
CA VAL A 113 13.07 -1.98 -5.68
C VAL A 113 13.60 -3.01 -6.68
N VAL A 114 12.77 -3.43 -7.65
CA VAL A 114 13.16 -4.40 -8.68
C VAL A 114 14.24 -3.86 -9.60
N SER A 115 14.24 -2.55 -9.90
CA SER A 115 15.27 -1.91 -10.71
C SER A 115 16.62 -1.81 -10.00
N CYS A 116 16.66 -1.96 -8.69
CA CYS A 116 17.89 -2.12 -7.91
C CYS A 116 18.46 -3.54 -7.97
N ILE A 117 17.85 -4.46 -8.74
CA ILE A 117 18.29 -5.84 -8.90
C ILE A 117 18.89 -6.00 -10.30
N PRO A 118 20.12 -6.50 -10.43
CA PRO A 118 20.77 -6.69 -11.71
C PRO A 118 19.93 -7.54 -12.68
N PHE A 119 19.92 -7.16 -13.96
CA PHE A 119 19.21 -7.85 -15.05
C PHE A 119 17.68 -7.98 -14.89
N CYS A 120 17.08 -7.20 -13.98
CA CYS A 120 15.62 -7.19 -13.75
C CYS A 120 14.90 -6.02 -14.43
N GLN A 121 15.55 -5.24 -15.29
CA GLN A 121 15.01 -4.07 -15.98
C GLN A 121 13.66 -4.35 -16.67
N ALA A 122 13.56 -5.44 -17.43
CA ALA A 122 12.31 -5.82 -18.10
C ALA A 122 11.15 -6.10 -17.14
N ILE A 123 11.46 -6.60 -15.94
CA ILE A 123 10.45 -6.83 -14.89
C ILE A 123 10.04 -5.49 -14.26
N GLY A 124 10.99 -4.61 -14.00
CA GLY A 124 10.74 -3.25 -13.51
C GLY A 124 9.83 -2.47 -14.45
N GLU A 125 10.14 -2.45 -15.75
CA GLU A 125 9.32 -1.80 -16.77
C GLU A 125 7.90 -2.42 -16.88
N ALA A 126 7.79 -3.74 -16.82
CA ALA A 126 6.48 -4.41 -16.80
C ALA A 126 5.64 -4.01 -15.58
N LEU A 127 6.26 -3.83 -14.41
CA LEU A 127 5.60 -3.36 -13.19
C LEU A 127 5.16 -1.91 -13.31
N LEU A 128 5.98 -1.02 -13.88
CA LEU A 128 5.59 0.38 -14.15
C LEU A 128 4.39 0.46 -15.09
N ASN A 129 4.40 -0.33 -16.17
CA ASN A 129 3.29 -0.42 -17.10
C ASN A 129 2.01 -0.96 -16.43
N PHE A 130 2.14 -1.95 -15.56
CA PHE A 130 1.02 -2.47 -14.77
C PHE A 130 0.50 -1.43 -13.77
N GLY A 131 1.37 -0.68 -13.10
CA GLY A 131 1.00 0.44 -12.24
C GLY A 131 0.18 1.50 -12.99
N ASN A 132 0.57 1.86 -14.21
CA ASN A 132 -0.21 2.76 -15.07
C ASN A 132 -1.61 2.21 -15.38
N GLN A 133 -1.73 0.93 -15.70
CA GLN A 133 -3.04 0.28 -15.92
C GLN A 133 -3.93 0.34 -14.67
N ILE A 134 -3.35 0.23 -13.47
CA ILE A 134 -4.10 0.39 -12.22
C ILE A 134 -4.65 1.82 -12.09
N PHE A 135 -3.87 2.85 -12.43
CA PHE A 135 -4.34 4.24 -12.40
C PHE A 135 -5.41 4.52 -13.46
N GLU A 136 -5.31 3.95 -14.66
CA GLU A 136 -6.37 4.01 -15.65
C GLU A 136 -7.66 3.33 -15.17
N ALA A 137 -7.53 2.15 -14.56
CA ALA A 137 -8.64 1.46 -13.92
C ALA A 137 -9.26 2.30 -12.79
N ARG A 138 -8.44 2.92 -11.95
CA ARG A 138 -8.89 3.85 -10.90
C ARG A 138 -9.70 5.01 -11.47
N ASN A 139 -9.23 5.65 -12.53
CA ASN A 139 -9.92 6.76 -13.17
C ASN A 139 -11.26 6.33 -13.78
N THR A 140 -11.29 5.16 -14.41
CA THR A 140 -12.51 4.55 -14.95
C THR A 140 -13.52 4.25 -13.85
N VAL A 141 -13.06 3.61 -12.75
CA VAL A 141 -13.88 3.31 -11.58
C VAL A 141 -14.42 4.59 -10.92
N ALA A 142 -13.59 5.61 -10.76
CA ALA A 142 -14.01 6.89 -10.21
C ALA A 142 -15.12 7.54 -11.05
N GLN A 143 -14.98 7.54 -12.38
CA GLN A 143 -16.01 8.07 -13.29
C GLN A 143 -17.31 7.27 -13.24
N GLN A 144 -17.22 5.94 -13.21
CA GLN A 144 -18.39 5.07 -13.10
C GLN A 144 -19.08 5.25 -11.74
N ALA A 145 -18.32 5.32 -10.65
CA ALA A 145 -18.84 5.56 -9.32
C ALA A 145 -19.52 6.94 -9.19
N MET A 146 -18.93 7.99 -9.80
CA MET A 146 -19.58 9.31 -9.83
C MET A 146 -20.92 9.26 -10.55
N ARG A 147 -20.99 8.65 -11.73
CA ARG A 147 -22.24 8.52 -12.50
C ARG A 147 -23.31 7.74 -11.74
N MET A 148 -22.90 6.66 -11.07
CA MET A 148 -23.79 5.86 -10.25
C MET A 148 -24.30 6.63 -9.03
N LEU A 149 -23.41 7.27 -8.28
CA LEU A 149 -23.78 8.07 -7.12
C LEU A 149 -24.71 9.23 -7.50
N ASP A 150 -24.49 9.86 -8.64
CA ASP A 150 -25.35 10.90 -9.18
C ASP A 150 -26.75 10.35 -9.57
N ALA A 151 -26.80 9.18 -10.20
CA ALA A 151 -28.07 8.51 -10.51
C ALA A 151 -28.85 8.11 -9.25
N LEU A 152 -28.16 7.50 -8.27
CA LEU A 152 -28.74 7.17 -6.96
C LEU A 152 -29.25 8.41 -6.23
N GLN A 153 -28.47 9.50 -6.26
CA GLN A 153 -28.82 10.76 -5.61
C GLN A 153 -30.08 11.38 -6.21
N ARG A 154 -30.27 11.30 -7.54
CA ARG A 154 -31.52 11.74 -8.20
C ARG A 154 -32.71 10.87 -7.83
N ALA A 155 -32.49 9.56 -7.68
CA ALA A 155 -33.55 8.62 -7.30
C ALA A 155 -33.88 8.66 -5.79
N LEU A 156 -32.99 9.18 -4.97
CA LEU A 156 -33.10 9.11 -3.50
C LEU A 156 -34.40 9.69 -2.94
N PRO A 157 -34.90 10.87 -3.38
CA PRO A 157 -36.18 11.40 -2.90
C PRO A 157 -37.35 10.45 -3.15
N PHE A 158 -37.37 9.81 -4.30
CA PHE A 158 -38.35 8.81 -4.65
C PHE A 158 -38.24 7.55 -3.78
N LEU A 159 -37.03 7.01 -3.61
CA LEU A 159 -36.79 5.82 -2.79
C LEU A 159 -37.19 6.06 -1.32
N CYS A 160 -36.87 7.24 -0.77
CA CYS A 160 -37.29 7.63 0.56
C CYS A 160 -38.82 7.66 0.68
N ALA A 161 -39.51 8.30 -0.27
CA ALA A 161 -40.99 8.39 -0.26
C ALA A 161 -41.62 7.01 -0.41
N ALA A 162 -41.14 6.18 -1.34
CA ALA A 162 -41.67 4.83 -1.56
C ALA A 162 -41.48 3.90 -0.35
N ASN A 163 -40.27 3.91 0.24
CA ASN A 163 -40.02 3.08 1.42
C ASN A 163 -40.86 3.50 2.63
N ALA A 164 -40.97 4.82 2.86
CA ALA A 164 -41.85 5.32 3.91
C ALA A 164 -43.34 4.94 3.68
N ALA A 165 -43.83 5.14 2.45
CA ALA A 165 -45.20 4.78 2.09
C ALA A 165 -45.49 3.29 2.33
N ARG A 166 -44.54 2.42 1.97
CA ARG A 166 -44.64 0.98 2.22
C ARG A 166 -44.71 0.64 3.70
N VAL A 167 -43.89 1.26 4.56
CA VAL A 167 -43.90 1.03 5.99
C VAL A 167 -45.17 1.57 6.61
N ILE A 168 -45.63 2.75 6.19
CA ILE A 168 -46.86 3.38 6.68
C ILE A 168 -48.08 2.52 6.30
N SER A 169 -48.23 2.11 5.04
CA SER A 169 -49.35 1.29 4.60
C SER A 169 -49.32 -0.14 5.15
N GLY A 170 -48.16 -0.66 5.50
CA GLY A 170 -48.01 -1.95 6.19
C GLY A 170 -48.53 -1.95 7.63
N ASN A 171 -48.75 -0.78 8.22
CA ASN A 171 -49.42 -0.64 9.53
C ASN A 171 -50.91 -0.50 9.32
N HIS A 172 -51.67 -1.48 9.78
CA HIS A 172 -53.14 -1.49 9.64
C HIS A 172 -53.80 -0.80 10.84
N ILE A 173 -54.86 -0.01 10.54
CA ILE A 173 -55.62 0.70 11.58
C ILE A 173 -56.51 -0.28 12.38
N ALA A 174 -56.99 -1.32 11.71
CA ALA A 174 -57.85 -2.32 12.31
C ALA A 174 -57.22 -3.73 12.26
N PRO A 175 -57.46 -4.60 13.25
CA PRO A 175 -56.92 -5.96 13.29
C PRO A 175 -57.31 -6.84 12.09
N ASN A 176 -58.40 -6.51 11.40
CA ASN A 176 -58.90 -7.22 10.21
C ASN A 176 -58.27 -6.68 8.87
N GLY A 177 -57.38 -5.70 8.93
CA GLY A 177 -56.63 -5.22 7.77
C GLY A 177 -57.42 -4.44 6.72
N ALA A 178 -58.66 -4.03 7.05
CA ALA A 178 -59.56 -3.35 6.10
C ALA A 178 -59.25 -1.86 5.90
N GLU A 179 -58.57 -1.25 6.83
CA GLU A 179 -58.25 0.18 6.85
C GLU A 179 -56.75 0.37 7.02
N GLN A 180 -56.10 1.15 6.14
CA GLN A 180 -54.66 1.39 6.11
C GLN A 180 -54.36 2.86 6.36
N TYR A 181 -53.25 3.13 7.05
CA TYR A 181 -52.68 4.47 7.09
C TYR A 181 -52.16 4.87 5.72
N LEU A 182 -52.35 6.13 5.35
CA LEU A 182 -51.83 6.73 4.13
C LEU A 182 -50.72 7.71 4.47
N GLY A 183 -49.64 7.74 3.68
CA GLY A 183 -48.60 8.71 3.96
C GLY A 183 -47.35 8.50 3.13
N LEU A 184 -46.48 9.46 3.25
CA LEU A 184 -45.15 9.45 2.58
C LEU A 184 -44.11 10.21 3.43
N ALA A 185 -42.87 10.09 3.12
CA ALA A 185 -41.82 10.92 3.70
C ALA A 185 -41.09 11.74 2.64
N ILE A 186 -40.72 12.94 3.01
CA ILE A 186 -40.03 13.91 2.15
C ILE A 186 -38.64 14.11 2.70
N PRO A 187 -37.57 13.78 1.92
CA PRO A 187 -36.19 14.05 2.30
C PRO A 187 -35.87 15.53 2.12
N LEU A 188 -35.13 16.12 3.04
CA LEU A 188 -34.73 17.54 3.00
C LEU A 188 -33.24 17.72 3.18
N PRO A 189 -32.58 18.51 2.30
CA PRO A 189 -33.11 19.12 1.06
C PRO A 189 -33.50 18.07 0.02
N LEU A 190 -34.34 18.44 -0.96
CA LEU A 190 -34.75 17.55 -2.06
C LEU A 190 -33.64 17.30 -3.06
N THR A 191 -32.68 18.24 -3.18
CA THR A 191 -31.55 18.16 -4.09
C THR A 191 -30.25 18.02 -3.34
N GLY A 192 -29.35 17.22 -3.86
CA GLY A 192 -28.01 17.05 -3.33
C GLY A 192 -26.95 17.80 -4.16
N LYS A 193 -25.71 17.70 -3.74
CA LYS A 193 -24.54 18.07 -4.53
C LYS A 193 -23.84 16.78 -5.01
N ALA A 194 -23.52 16.71 -6.30
CA ALA A 194 -22.81 15.56 -6.86
C ALA A 194 -21.53 15.27 -6.06
N ALA A 195 -21.22 14.00 -5.86
CA ALA A 195 -19.96 13.59 -5.29
C ALA A 195 -18.87 13.71 -6.37
N GLU A 196 -17.80 14.42 -6.06
CA GLU A 196 -16.65 14.56 -6.94
C GLU A 196 -15.49 13.79 -6.30
N PHE A 197 -14.93 12.81 -7.00
CA PHE A 197 -13.72 12.16 -6.58
C PHE A 197 -12.52 13.04 -6.93
N PRO A 198 -11.47 13.06 -6.09
CA PRO A 198 -10.26 13.80 -6.39
C PRO A 198 -9.68 13.37 -7.75
N SER A 199 -9.19 14.34 -8.52
CA SER A 199 -8.40 14.07 -9.73
C SER A 199 -7.14 13.28 -9.38
N ASP A 200 -6.62 12.55 -10.35
CA ASP A 200 -5.34 11.87 -10.21
C ASP A 200 -4.22 12.88 -10.41
N GLU A 201 -3.70 13.40 -9.30
CA GLU A 201 -2.58 14.37 -9.30
C GLU A 201 -1.22 13.67 -9.40
N SER A 202 -1.19 12.33 -9.44
CA SER A 202 0.06 11.56 -9.45
C SER A 202 0.67 11.37 -10.84
N GLN A 203 0.05 11.85 -11.91
CA GLN A 203 0.52 11.61 -13.29
C GLN A 203 1.90 12.21 -13.55
N GLU A 204 2.16 13.43 -13.09
CA GLU A 204 3.45 14.10 -13.23
C GLU A 204 4.56 13.33 -12.52
N TYR A 205 4.29 12.90 -11.27
CA TYR A 205 5.24 12.10 -10.49
C TYR A 205 5.54 10.73 -11.12
N ARG A 206 4.58 10.14 -11.85
CA ARG A 206 4.77 8.83 -12.49
C ARG A 206 5.73 8.87 -13.66
N ASP A 207 5.69 9.92 -14.46
CA ASP A 207 6.60 10.10 -15.58
C ASP A 207 8.03 10.33 -15.04
N ASP A 208 8.20 11.18 -14.04
CA ASP A 208 9.50 11.45 -13.41
C ASP A 208 10.07 10.19 -12.70
N MET A 209 9.23 9.42 -11.98
CA MET A 209 9.64 8.14 -11.38
C MET A 209 10.07 7.12 -12.43
N ARG A 210 9.42 7.10 -13.58
CA ARG A 210 9.77 6.18 -14.67
C ARG A 210 11.15 6.46 -15.20
N ASP A 211 11.45 7.72 -15.50
CA ASP A 211 12.75 8.13 -16.04
C ASP A 211 13.89 7.87 -15.04
N ALA A 212 13.70 8.20 -13.76
CA ALA A 212 14.67 7.92 -12.72
C ALA A 212 14.87 6.41 -12.49
N ASN A 213 13.80 5.62 -12.60
CA ASN A 213 13.86 4.19 -12.43
C ASN A 213 14.57 3.46 -13.58
N GLU A 214 14.40 3.94 -14.83
CA GLU A 214 15.13 3.43 -16.00
C GLU A 214 16.63 3.66 -15.83
N ASN A 215 17.04 4.86 -15.41
CA ASN A 215 18.43 5.18 -15.12
C ASN A 215 19.02 4.32 -13.98
N THR A 216 18.23 4.07 -12.94
CA THR A 216 18.65 3.17 -11.82
C THR A 216 18.91 1.75 -12.31
N ALA A 217 18.06 1.22 -13.18
CA ALA A 217 18.20 -0.12 -13.72
C ALA A 217 19.45 -0.25 -14.59
N GLU A 218 19.72 0.74 -15.48
CA GLU A 218 20.92 0.77 -16.33
C GLU A 218 22.20 0.79 -15.50
N LEU A 219 22.28 1.69 -14.52
CA LEU A 219 23.44 1.79 -13.62
C LEU A 219 23.63 0.53 -12.75
N THR A 220 22.58 -0.15 -12.39
CA THR A 220 22.62 -1.42 -11.63
C THR A 220 23.19 -2.55 -12.48
N ASP A 221 22.81 -2.61 -13.75
CA ASP A 221 23.34 -3.61 -14.71
C ASP A 221 24.81 -3.34 -15.00
N GLU A 222 25.22 -2.07 -15.21
CA GLU A 222 26.64 -1.69 -15.37
C GLU A 222 27.47 -2.04 -14.11
N ALA A 223 26.93 -1.83 -12.91
CA ALA A 223 27.59 -2.24 -11.66
C ALA A 223 27.79 -3.76 -11.60
N GLN A 224 26.78 -4.52 -12.01
CA GLN A 224 26.87 -5.97 -12.03
C GLN A 224 27.91 -6.47 -13.05
N GLU A 225 27.97 -5.89 -14.25
CA GLU A 225 28.99 -6.21 -15.24
C GLU A 225 30.40 -5.90 -14.74
N ALA A 226 30.55 -4.79 -14.01
CA ALA A 226 31.82 -4.45 -13.37
C ALA A 226 32.19 -5.46 -12.26
N TYR A 227 31.22 -5.94 -11.48
CA TYR A 227 31.42 -6.98 -10.48
C TYR A 227 31.87 -8.32 -11.11
N GLU A 228 31.26 -8.71 -12.23
CA GLU A 228 31.63 -9.93 -12.95
C GLU A 228 33.07 -9.83 -13.49
N ARG A 229 33.46 -8.68 -14.05
CA ARG A 229 34.88 -8.42 -14.47
C ARG A 229 35.83 -8.49 -13.28
N MET A 230 35.40 -8.01 -12.11
CA MET A 230 36.20 -8.09 -10.89
C MET A 230 36.41 -9.56 -10.45
N GLU A 231 35.34 -10.38 -10.46
CA GLU A 231 35.45 -11.81 -10.15
C GLU A 231 36.29 -12.57 -11.15
N GLU A 232 36.17 -12.27 -12.44
CA GLU A 232 36.99 -12.87 -13.50
C GLU A 232 38.48 -12.53 -13.32
N ALA A 233 38.80 -11.27 -13.06
CA ALA A 233 40.17 -10.83 -12.79
C ALA A 233 40.74 -11.52 -11.52
N LYS A 234 39.94 -11.66 -10.46
CA LYS A 234 40.33 -12.40 -9.25
C LYS A 234 40.61 -13.87 -9.54
N LEU A 235 39.77 -14.49 -10.38
CA LEU A 235 39.99 -15.87 -10.81
C LEU A 235 41.24 -16.03 -11.63
N GLU A 236 41.52 -15.11 -12.56
CA GLU A 236 42.77 -15.13 -13.34
C GLU A 236 43.99 -15.00 -12.44
N GLY A 237 43.97 -14.08 -11.48
CA GLY A 237 45.04 -13.92 -10.49
C GLY A 237 45.25 -15.18 -9.65
N TYR A 238 44.16 -15.78 -9.15
CA TYR A 238 44.19 -17.05 -8.43
C TYR A 238 44.78 -18.18 -9.30
N MET A 239 44.34 -18.32 -10.55
CA MET A 239 44.79 -19.34 -11.46
C MET A 239 46.29 -19.19 -11.78
N ALA A 240 46.79 -17.96 -11.84
CA ALA A 240 48.21 -17.70 -12.04
C ALA A 240 49.06 -17.98 -10.79
N ASP A 241 48.52 -17.75 -9.59
CA ASP A 241 49.21 -17.97 -8.33
C ASP A 241 49.09 -19.40 -7.79
N CYS A 242 47.88 -19.91 -7.59
CA CYS A 242 47.57 -21.19 -6.96
C CYS A 242 46.74 -22.14 -7.80
N GLY A 243 46.32 -21.72 -8.98
CA GLY A 243 45.29 -22.42 -9.76
C GLY A 243 45.68 -23.82 -10.20
N ASN A 244 44.68 -24.52 -10.72
CA ASN A 244 44.73 -25.93 -11.05
C ASN A 244 45.44 -26.23 -12.38
N ASN A 245 46.45 -25.45 -12.72
CA ASN A 245 47.27 -25.74 -13.87
C ASN A 245 48.36 -26.72 -13.42
N PRO A 246 48.34 -27.99 -13.85
CA PRO A 246 49.08 -29.06 -13.18
C PRO A 246 50.60 -28.88 -13.24
N ASN A 247 51.11 -27.93 -14.02
CA ASN A 247 52.54 -27.81 -14.23
C ASN A 247 53.14 -26.43 -13.94
N TYR A 248 52.32 -25.33 -13.91
CA TYR A 248 52.91 -23.99 -13.89
C TYR A 248 51.95 -22.98 -13.23
N CYS A 249 52.29 -22.54 -12.03
CA CYS A 249 51.73 -21.38 -11.32
C CYS A 249 52.81 -20.85 -10.37
N MET A 250 52.58 -19.67 -9.78
CA MET A 250 53.57 -19.10 -8.85
C MET A 250 53.89 -20.04 -7.68
N TYR A 251 52.88 -20.66 -7.08
CA TYR A 251 53.05 -21.63 -5.97
C TYR A 251 54.00 -22.77 -6.34
N GLU A 252 53.76 -23.43 -7.45
CA GLU A 252 54.55 -24.54 -7.93
C GLU A 252 55.99 -24.12 -8.28
N ARG A 253 56.17 -22.95 -8.90
CA ARG A 253 57.48 -22.41 -9.24
C ARG A 253 58.26 -21.96 -8.02
N ALA A 254 57.58 -21.33 -7.03
CA ALA A 254 58.23 -21.00 -5.76
C ALA A 254 58.76 -22.24 -5.03
N ARG A 255 57.95 -23.32 -5.04
CA ARG A 255 58.39 -24.60 -4.48
C ARG A 255 59.55 -25.22 -5.26
N GLY A 256 59.40 -25.28 -6.58
CA GLY A 256 60.38 -26.01 -7.45
C GLY A 256 61.70 -25.24 -7.68
N LEU A 257 61.66 -23.93 -7.84
CA LEU A 257 62.80 -23.12 -8.20
C LEU A 257 63.52 -22.44 -7.02
N ALA A 258 62.82 -22.20 -5.91
CA ALA A 258 63.36 -21.52 -4.73
C ALA A 258 63.24 -22.35 -3.43
N ASN A 259 62.75 -23.57 -3.49
CA ASN A 259 62.55 -24.47 -2.35
C ASN A 259 61.65 -23.87 -1.22
N LEU A 260 60.75 -22.93 -1.58
CA LEU A 260 59.85 -22.33 -0.59
C LEU A 260 58.75 -23.33 -0.17
N SER A 261 58.43 -23.35 1.10
CA SER A 261 57.43 -24.23 1.68
C SER A 261 56.78 -23.63 2.94
N GLY A 262 55.69 -24.23 3.41
CA GLY A 262 55.01 -23.81 4.64
C GLY A 262 54.45 -22.39 4.58
N THR A 263 54.70 -21.58 5.59
CA THR A 263 54.17 -20.20 5.71
C THR A 263 54.73 -19.23 4.67
N GLN A 264 55.87 -19.54 4.07
CA GLN A 264 56.45 -18.71 2.98
C GLN A 264 55.86 -19.04 1.64
N ASN A 265 55.16 -20.16 1.49
CA ASN A 265 54.52 -20.61 0.28
C ASN A 265 53.16 -21.27 0.59
N PRO A 266 52.19 -20.53 1.10
CA PRO A 266 50.88 -21.07 1.42
C PRO A 266 50.14 -21.49 0.14
N TYR A 267 49.38 -22.59 0.22
CA TYR A 267 48.51 -23.07 -0.85
C TYR A 267 47.03 -22.78 -0.54
N PHE A 268 46.30 -22.30 -1.53
CA PHE A 268 44.88 -22.07 -1.44
C PHE A 268 44.16 -22.95 -2.46
N SER A 269 43.09 -23.64 -2.03
CA SER A 269 42.35 -24.57 -2.90
C SER A 269 41.09 -23.93 -3.51
N SER A 270 40.74 -22.70 -3.11
CA SER A 270 39.59 -21.95 -3.61
C SER A 270 39.94 -20.48 -3.82
N VAL A 271 39.37 -19.89 -4.85
CA VAL A 271 39.47 -18.44 -5.13
C VAL A 271 38.85 -17.61 -3.99
N ASP A 272 37.85 -18.13 -3.28
CA ASP A 272 37.20 -17.42 -2.20
C ASP A 272 38.11 -17.12 -1.01
N THR A 273 39.05 -18.04 -0.74
CA THR A 273 40.01 -17.92 0.35
C THR A 273 41.32 -17.28 -0.05
N TRP A 274 41.48 -17.01 -1.35
CA TRP A 274 42.68 -16.43 -1.90
C TRP A 274 42.57 -14.91 -2.02
N LEU A 275 43.69 -14.22 -1.79
CA LEU A 275 43.85 -12.77 -1.95
C LEU A 275 45.12 -12.43 -2.71
N PHE A 276 45.16 -11.31 -3.40
CA PHE A 276 46.37 -10.79 -4.06
C PHE A 276 47.55 -10.55 -3.11
N ASP A 277 47.25 -10.26 -1.85
CA ASP A 277 48.22 -10.14 -0.75
C ASP A 277 49.13 -11.36 -0.64
N TYR A 278 48.58 -12.58 -0.82
CA TYR A 278 49.32 -13.83 -0.71
C TYR A 278 50.27 -14.04 -1.89
N ALA A 279 49.83 -13.69 -3.10
CA ALA A 279 50.68 -13.75 -4.29
C ALA A 279 51.84 -12.77 -4.20
N PHE A 280 51.55 -11.55 -3.73
CA PHE A 280 52.58 -10.53 -3.48
C PHE A 280 53.58 -10.97 -2.41
N ALA A 281 53.10 -11.46 -1.25
CA ALA A 281 53.97 -11.97 -0.20
C ALA A 281 54.86 -13.13 -0.69
N ARG A 282 54.32 -14.03 -1.50
CA ARG A 282 55.06 -15.12 -2.15
C ARG A 282 56.18 -14.59 -3.04
N ALA A 283 55.90 -13.56 -3.84
CA ALA A 283 56.90 -12.93 -4.70
C ALA A 283 58.03 -12.28 -3.86
N CYS A 284 57.69 -11.59 -2.77
CA CYS A 284 58.69 -11.03 -1.85
C CYS A 284 59.56 -12.09 -1.19
N ALA A 285 59.02 -13.29 -0.94
CA ALA A 285 59.81 -14.41 -0.36
C ALA A 285 60.65 -15.14 -1.44
N TYR A 286 60.12 -15.23 -2.67
CA TYR A 286 60.73 -15.99 -3.75
C TYR A 286 62.12 -15.45 -4.20
N TYR A 287 62.20 -14.15 -4.45
CA TYR A 287 63.45 -13.60 -5.06
C TYR A 287 64.67 -13.66 -4.15
N PRO A 288 64.62 -13.35 -2.85
CA PRO A 288 65.73 -13.57 -1.94
C PRO A 288 66.11 -15.05 -1.82
N ALA A 289 65.12 -15.95 -1.76
CA ALA A 289 65.39 -17.39 -1.69
C ALA A 289 66.01 -17.91 -3.00
N ARG A 290 65.52 -17.47 -4.15
CA ARG A 290 66.06 -17.83 -5.45
C ARG A 290 67.48 -17.31 -5.64
N LEU A 291 67.78 -16.07 -5.22
CA LEU A 291 69.11 -15.49 -5.24
C LEU A 291 70.09 -16.31 -4.39
N ALA A 292 69.66 -16.78 -3.22
CA ALA A 292 70.53 -17.54 -2.32
C ALA A 292 70.95 -18.90 -2.84
N ILE A 293 70.17 -19.51 -3.74
CA ILE A 293 70.44 -20.85 -4.30
C ILE A 293 70.88 -20.83 -5.75
N GLU A 294 70.94 -19.65 -6.41
CA GLU A 294 71.40 -19.56 -7.83
C GLU A 294 72.84 -19.96 -7.97
N CYS A 295 73.07 -20.93 -8.79
CA CYS A 295 74.40 -21.39 -9.15
C CYS A 295 74.42 -21.90 -10.61
N PRO A 296 75.55 -21.87 -11.29
CA PRO A 296 75.62 -22.41 -12.64
C PRO A 296 75.38 -23.92 -12.64
N ALA A 297 74.55 -24.37 -13.56
CA ALA A 297 74.17 -25.81 -13.67
C ALA A 297 75.37 -26.66 -14.19
N THR A 298 76.26 -26.04 -14.92
CA THR A 298 77.52 -26.69 -15.49
C THR A 298 78.68 -25.75 -15.37
N SER A 299 79.89 -26.29 -15.55
CA SER A 299 81.15 -25.51 -15.62
C SER A 299 81.36 -24.82 -16.96
N ALA A 300 80.47 -24.96 -17.93
CA ALA A 300 80.56 -24.28 -19.22
C ALA A 300 80.55 -22.75 -19.06
N LEU A 301 81.39 -22.03 -19.77
CA LEU A 301 81.50 -20.58 -19.60
C LEU A 301 80.21 -19.85 -19.90
N ASP A 302 79.48 -20.22 -20.91
CA ASP A 302 78.19 -19.74 -21.28
C ASP A 302 77.17 -19.83 -20.10
N GLU A 303 77.16 -20.94 -19.38
CA GLU A 303 76.32 -21.14 -18.23
C GLU A 303 76.78 -20.32 -17.04
N GLN A 304 78.05 -20.16 -16.84
CA GLN A 304 78.62 -19.28 -15.80
C GLN A 304 78.23 -17.81 -16.06
N VAL A 305 78.27 -17.32 -17.28
CA VAL A 305 77.85 -15.98 -17.68
C VAL A 305 76.34 -15.82 -17.47
N ARG A 306 75.57 -16.79 -17.91
CA ARG A 306 74.10 -16.76 -17.72
C ARG A 306 73.69 -16.82 -16.22
N SER A 307 74.36 -17.67 -15.46
CA SER A 307 74.06 -17.75 -14.00
C SER A 307 74.45 -16.45 -13.30
N PHE A 308 75.59 -15.82 -13.69
CA PHE A 308 75.95 -14.51 -13.16
C PHE A 308 74.89 -13.44 -13.53
N ALA A 309 74.44 -13.41 -14.75
CA ALA A 309 73.38 -12.50 -15.20
C ALA A 309 72.03 -12.80 -14.45
N ARG A 310 71.65 -14.08 -14.24
CA ARG A 310 70.47 -14.47 -13.41
C ARG A 310 70.60 -14.00 -11.97
N THR A 311 71.76 -14.15 -11.37
CA THR A 311 72.09 -13.64 -10.04
C THR A 311 71.83 -12.14 -9.94
N ARG A 312 72.22 -11.36 -10.94
CA ARG A 312 71.94 -9.92 -11.00
C ARG A 312 70.50 -9.62 -11.22
N PHE A 313 69.76 -10.35 -12.04
CA PHE A 313 68.37 -10.22 -12.27
C PHE A 313 67.56 -10.51 -10.98
N TYR A 314 67.87 -11.59 -10.26
CA TYR A 314 67.23 -11.90 -9.00
C TYR A 314 67.58 -10.90 -7.88
N ALA A 315 68.79 -10.36 -7.87
CA ALA A 315 69.16 -9.29 -6.92
C ALA A 315 68.39 -7.98 -7.20
N LEU A 316 68.16 -7.63 -8.49
CA LEU A 316 67.27 -6.54 -8.85
C LEU A 316 65.84 -6.83 -8.32
N ALA A 317 65.27 -7.98 -8.67
CA ALA A 317 63.94 -8.36 -8.30
C ALA A 317 63.73 -8.37 -6.77
N ALA A 318 64.68 -8.91 -6.00
CA ALA A 318 64.65 -8.92 -4.53
C ALA A 318 64.64 -7.52 -3.91
N THR A 319 65.09 -6.48 -4.64
CA THR A 319 65.07 -5.08 -4.17
C THR A 319 63.90 -4.28 -4.73
N GLU A 320 63.40 -4.59 -5.92
CA GLU A 320 62.31 -3.83 -6.57
C GLU A 320 60.92 -4.34 -6.14
N ILE A 321 60.74 -5.66 -6.08
CA ILE A 321 59.43 -6.23 -5.73
C ILE A 321 58.91 -5.74 -4.34
N PRO A 322 59.74 -5.73 -3.26
CA PRO A 322 59.29 -5.25 -1.96
C PRO A 322 58.96 -3.74 -1.89
N LYS A 323 59.22 -2.96 -2.95
CA LYS A 323 58.77 -1.56 -3.02
C LYS A 323 57.29 -1.43 -3.36
N GLY A 324 56.68 -2.49 -3.87
CA GLY A 324 55.28 -2.58 -4.09
C GLY A 324 54.52 -2.96 -2.82
N HIS A 325 53.23 -3.13 -3.00
CA HIS A 325 52.32 -3.59 -1.95
C HIS A 325 51.11 -4.28 -2.58
N ALA A 326 50.43 -5.09 -1.81
CA ALA A 326 49.09 -5.57 -2.07
C ALA A 326 48.36 -5.73 -0.75
N HIS A 327 47.22 -5.09 -0.63
CA HIS A 327 46.35 -5.15 0.55
C HIS A 327 44.90 -5.17 0.12
N THR A 328 44.21 -6.24 0.45
CA THR A 328 42.78 -6.39 0.22
C THR A 328 42.01 -6.01 1.49
N SER A 329 41.20 -4.98 1.41
CA SER A 329 40.34 -4.54 2.51
C SER A 329 39.15 -5.50 2.72
N PRO A 330 38.50 -5.50 3.92
CA PRO A 330 37.36 -6.36 4.18
C PRO A 330 36.14 -6.11 3.29
N ASP A 331 36.04 -4.93 2.69
CA ASP A 331 35.01 -4.53 1.71
C ASP A 331 35.31 -5.01 0.28
N GLY A 332 36.41 -5.71 0.07
CA GLY A 332 36.83 -6.23 -1.25
C GLY A 332 37.65 -5.24 -2.08
N THR A 333 37.91 -4.02 -1.61
CA THR A 333 38.77 -3.09 -2.32
C THR A 333 40.21 -3.54 -2.27
N LEU A 334 40.91 -3.46 -3.42
CA LEU A 334 42.33 -3.82 -3.56
C LEU A 334 43.18 -2.56 -3.72
N ASP A 335 44.07 -2.32 -2.77
CA ASP A 335 45.14 -1.37 -2.89
C ASP A 335 46.41 -2.15 -3.22
N ALA A 336 46.84 -2.13 -4.49
CA ALA A 336 47.97 -2.93 -4.93
C ALA A 336 48.82 -2.20 -5.95
N HIS A 337 50.14 -2.40 -5.79
CA HIS A 337 51.15 -2.03 -6.77
C HIS A 337 52.15 -3.17 -6.91
N PHE A 338 52.15 -3.87 -8.04
CA PHE A 338 53.06 -4.94 -8.38
C PHE A 338 54.17 -4.39 -9.27
N PRO A 339 55.39 -4.17 -8.76
CA PRO A 339 56.50 -3.70 -9.60
C PRO A 339 56.82 -4.71 -10.70
N LEU A 340 56.82 -4.25 -11.95
CA LEU A 340 57.06 -5.11 -13.10
C LEU A 340 58.58 -5.27 -13.35
N LEU A 341 58.98 -6.51 -13.68
CA LEU A 341 60.35 -6.83 -14.04
C LEU A 341 60.54 -6.70 -15.56
N PRO A 342 61.76 -6.33 -16.04
CA PRO A 342 62.05 -6.14 -17.47
C PRO A 342 61.90 -7.45 -18.24
N ARG A 343 61.33 -7.39 -19.48
CA ARG A 343 61.04 -8.52 -20.37
C ARG A 343 62.01 -8.69 -21.51
N ASN A 344 62.78 -7.67 -21.82
CA ASN A 344 63.62 -7.62 -22.99
C ASN A 344 64.84 -6.70 -22.77
N THR A 345 65.68 -6.64 -23.74
CA THR A 345 66.95 -5.81 -23.69
C THR A 345 66.61 -4.32 -23.56
N SER A 346 65.53 -3.82 -24.21
CA SER A 346 65.17 -2.40 -24.13
C SER A 346 64.77 -2.02 -22.72
N GLU A 347 63.84 -2.78 -22.15
CA GLU A 347 63.36 -2.56 -20.75
C GLU A 347 64.49 -2.77 -19.73
N THR A 348 65.39 -3.73 -19.99
CA THR A 348 66.60 -3.94 -19.15
C THR A 348 67.48 -2.70 -19.10
N LYS A 349 67.60 -1.96 -20.23
CA LYS A 349 68.42 -0.73 -20.29
C LYS A 349 67.86 0.42 -19.44
N GLU A 350 66.57 0.37 -19.06
CA GLU A 350 65.94 1.34 -18.17
C GLU A 350 66.14 1.02 -16.69
N THR A 351 66.74 -0.12 -16.38
CA THR A 351 66.93 -0.59 -15.00
C THR A 351 68.34 -0.47 -14.51
N ARG A 352 68.59 -0.72 -13.21
CA ARG A 352 69.91 -0.80 -12.59
C ARG A 352 70.76 -1.95 -13.16
N LEU A 353 70.12 -3.00 -13.73
CA LEU A 353 70.92 -4.09 -14.41
C LEU A 353 71.81 -3.59 -15.49
N TYR A 354 71.45 -2.51 -16.14
CA TYR A 354 72.29 -1.90 -17.23
C TYR A 354 73.26 -0.89 -16.70
N THR A 355 72.96 -0.12 -15.69
CA THR A 355 73.72 1.03 -15.19
C THR A 355 74.66 0.69 -14.03
N GLU A 356 74.38 -0.36 -13.26
CA GLU A 356 75.12 -0.72 -12.07
C GLU A 356 76.48 -1.38 -12.44
N GLN A 357 77.52 -0.92 -11.79
CA GLN A 357 78.91 -1.42 -12.03
C GLN A 357 79.15 -2.70 -11.19
N VAL A 358 78.79 -3.84 -11.75
CA VAL A 358 78.79 -5.15 -11.06
C VAL A 358 79.57 -6.25 -11.90
N TYR A 359 79.86 -5.98 -13.14
CA TYR A 359 80.51 -6.91 -14.00
C TYR A 359 82.07 -6.75 -13.92
N PRO A 360 82.83 -7.86 -13.87
CA PRO A 360 84.27 -7.79 -13.69
C PRO A 360 84.91 -7.16 -14.92
N VAL A 361 85.84 -6.22 -14.69
CA VAL A 361 86.67 -5.59 -15.69
C VAL A 361 88.11 -6.01 -15.43
N CYS A 362 88.86 -6.48 -16.46
CA CYS A 362 90.26 -6.82 -16.31
C CYS A 362 91.15 -5.58 -16.38
N ALA A 363 92.44 -5.73 -16.06
CA ALA A 363 93.42 -4.65 -16.06
C ALA A 363 93.61 -3.98 -17.46
N GLU A 364 93.24 -4.65 -18.52
CA GLU A 364 93.27 -4.15 -19.88
C GLU A 364 92.01 -3.35 -20.28
N GLY A 365 91.07 -3.16 -19.42
CA GLY A 365 89.87 -2.40 -19.69
C GLY A 365 88.79 -3.16 -20.48
N ILE A 366 88.82 -4.48 -20.43
CA ILE A 366 87.86 -5.37 -21.07
C ILE A 366 86.82 -5.84 -19.98
N ILE A 367 85.48 -5.73 -20.25
CA ILE A 367 84.47 -6.20 -19.38
C ILE A 367 84.08 -7.66 -19.66
N HIS A 368 83.85 -8.44 -18.59
CA HIS A 368 83.55 -9.87 -18.71
C HIS A 368 82.22 -10.18 -18.08
N GLY A 369 81.48 -11.19 -18.57
CA GLY A 369 80.19 -11.60 -18.11
C GLY A 369 80.14 -12.29 -16.74
N CYS A 370 81.31 -12.80 -16.30
CA CYS A 370 81.44 -13.44 -14.99
C CYS A 370 82.93 -13.52 -14.58
N TYR A 371 83.18 -13.79 -13.27
CA TYR A 371 84.58 -13.99 -12.75
C TYR A 371 85.20 -15.29 -13.17
N ALA A 372 84.51 -16.25 -13.72
CA ALA A 372 84.99 -17.52 -14.16
C ALA A 372 85.56 -17.46 -15.61
N CYS A 373 85.53 -16.33 -16.31
CA CYS A 373 86.07 -16.16 -17.62
C CYS A 373 87.61 -16.38 -17.62
N PRO A 374 88.19 -17.30 -18.46
CA PRO A 374 89.59 -17.54 -18.46
C PRO A 374 90.42 -16.30 -18.77
N GLU A 375 89.96 -15.44 -19.68
CA GLU A 375 90.71 -14.21 -20.01
C GLU A 375 90.67 -13.21 -18.83
N TYR A 376 89.61 -13.10 -18.05
CA TYR A 376 89.57 -12.30 -16.82
C TYR A 376 90.63 -12.81 -15.81
N GLN A 377 90.64 -14.13 -15.64
CA GLN A 377 91.52 -14.75 -14.66
C GLN A 377 92.97 -14.60 -15.05
N SER A 378 93.33 -14.56 -16.37
CA SER A 378 94.68 -14.40 -16.84
C SER A 378 95.18 -12.95 -16.87
N ALA A 379 94.28 -11.96 -17.15
CA ALA A 379 94.60 -10.53 -17.25
C ALA A 379 94.63 -9.78 -15.90
N GLY A 380 94.12 -10.37 -14.86
CA GLY A 380 94.04 -9.76 -13.54
C GLY A 380 92.89 -8.76 -13.37
N ALA A 381 92.53 -8.46 -12.13
CA ALA A 381 91.37 -7.58 -11.82
C ALA A 381 91.70 -6.09 -12.06
N GLY A 382 90.86 -5.41 -12.84
CA GLY A 382 90.92 -3.97 -13.15
C GLY A 382 89.80 -3.14 -12.50
N GLY A 383 88.79 -3.80 -11.98
CA GLY A 383 87.64 -3.10 -11.36
C GLY A 383 86.32 -3.72 -11.68
N LEU A 384 85.26 -2.91 -11.58
CA LEU A 384 83.87 -3.27 -11.95
C LEU A 384 83.36 -2.30 -13.00
N GLY A 385 82.58 -2.81 -13.94
CA GLY A 385 81.95 -2.04 -14.99
C GLY A 385 80.49 -2.39 -15.13
N SER A 386 79.73 -1.61 -15.91
CA SER A 386 78.32 -1.82 -16.23
C SER A 386 78.13 -2.13 -17.71
N ALA A 387 77.01 -2.73 -18.07
CA ALA A 387 76.60 -2.94 -19.45
C ALA A 387 76.48 -1.61 -20.23
N GLN A 388 76.11 -0.52 -19.57
CA GLN A 388 76.03 0.83 -20.12
C GLN A 388 77.44 1.30 -20.53
N GLN A 389 78.48 1.04 -19.73
CA GLN A 389 79.86 1.43 -20.02
C GLN A 389 80.45 0.60 -21.14
N LEU A 390 79.93 -0.61 -21.33
CA LEU A 390 80.26 -1.42 -22.51
C LEU A 390 79.64 -0.83 -23.80
N ASP A 391 78.34 -0.54 -23.77
CA ASP A 391 77.62 0.00 -24.95
C ASP A 391 78.12 1.38 -25.37
N ASN A 392 78.51 2.23 -24.43
CA ASN A 392 79.07 3.55 -24.73
C ASN A 392 80.61 3.54 -25.05
N GLY A 393 81.23 2.36 -25.11
CA GLY A 393 82.64 2.19 -25.50
C GLY A 393 83.63 2.56 -24.40
N THR A 394 83.25 2.74 -23.15
CA THR A 394 84.16 2.99 -22.05
C THR A 394 85.09 1.77 -21.79
N TYR A 395 84.52 0.58 -21.93
CA TYR A 395 85.22 -0.69 -21.82
C TYR A 395 85.01 -1.51 -23.09
N GLY A 396 86.02 -2.33 -23.43
CA GLY A 396 85.96 -3.29 -24.53
C GLY A 396 85.18 -4.56 -24.13
N SER A 397 84.57 -5.27 -25.11
CA SER A 397 83.97 -6.57 -24.89
C SER A 397 84.93 -7.73 -24.97
N CYS A 398 84.76 -8.74 -24.15
CA CYS A 398 85.52 -9.99 -24.20
C CYS A 398 84.96 -10.92 -25.30
N GLU A 399 85.75 -11.34 -26.26
CA GLU A 399 85.35 -12.26 -27.35
C GLU A 399 85.03 -13.67 -26.83
N THR A 400 85.71 -14.13 -25.76
CA THR A 400 85.50 -15.47 -25.19
C THR A 400 84.25 -15.65 -24.42
N CYS A 401 83.79 -14.64 -23.63
CA CYS A 401 82.54 -14.75 -22.88
C CYS A 401 81.34 -14.03 -23.54
N ASP A 402 81.60 -13.32 -24.67
CA ASP A 402 80.59 -12.63 -25.51
C ASP A 402 79.54 -11.87 -24.69
N PHE A 403 79.99 -11.16 -23.63
CA PHE A 403 79.10 -10.41 -22.77
C PHE A 403 78.63 -9.12 -23.41
N SER A 404 77.34 -8.86 -23.34
CA SER A 404 76.70 -7.65 -23.85
C SER A 404 75.38 -7.33 -23.06
N ALA A 405 74.82 -6.16 -23.30
CA ALA A 405 73.49 -5.84 -22.77
C ALA A 405 72.42 -6.86 -23.22
N THR A 406 72.59 -7.46 -24.40
CA THR A 406 71.75 -8.54 -24.92
C THR A 406 71.79 -9.79 -24.05
N THR A 407 72.88 -10.10 -23.41
CA THR A 407 73.03 -11.24 -22.49
C THR A 407 72.12 -11.08 -21.30
N ILE A 408 72.07 -9.87 -20.71
CA ILE A 408 71.15 -9.53 -19.58
C ILE A 408 69.73 -9.53 -20.09
N GLY A 409 69.46 -8.93 -21.25
CA GLY A 409 68.09 -8.89 -21.83
C GLY A 409 67.59 -10.28 -22.19
N LYS A 410 68.39 -11.23 -22.63
CA LYS A 410 67.97 -12.63 -22.84
C LYS A 410 67.60 -13.34 -21.53
N VAL A 411 68.29 -13.06 -20.42
CA VAL A 411 67.94 -13.59 -19.12
C VAL A 411 66.55 -13.03 -18.65
N ALA A 412 66.35 -11.72 -18.76
CA ALA A 412 65.14 -11.09 -18.49
C ALA A 412 63.98 -11.68 -19.35
N GLN A 413 64.18 -11.82 -20.65
CA GLN A 413 63.19 -12.40 -21.57
C GLN A 413 62.86 -13.87 -21.22
N ALA A 414 63.92 -14.68 -20.94
CA ALA A 414 63.66 -16.08 -20.57
C ALA A 414 62.92 -16.24 -19.28
N SER A 415 63.12 -15.35 -18.30
CA SER A 415 62.44 -15.39 -17.03
C SER A 415 60.98 -14.91 -17.13
N THR A 416 60.69 -13.89 -17.94
CA THR A 416 59.38 -13.20 -17.95
C THR A 416 58.45 -13.59 -19.12
N SER A 417 59.02 -14.14 -20.22
CA SER A 417 58.25 -14.47 -21.43
C SER A 417 57.96 -15.96 -21.59
N ILE A 418 58.58 -16.81 -20.78
CA ILE A 418 58.42 -18.26 -20.86
C ILE A 418 57.56 -18.73 -19.68
N ASN A 419 56.48 -19.40 -19.99
CA ASN A 419 55.48 -19.88 -19.00
C ASN A 419 56.00 -20.95 -18.02
N ASN A 420 57.25 -21.32 -18.06
CA ASN A 420 57.87 -22.21 -17.11
C ASN A 420 58.66 -21.48 -15.99
N GLY A 421 58.72 -20.16 -16.03
CA GLY A 421 59.31 -19.30 -14.99
C GLY A 421 58.32 -18.81 -13.94
N PHE A 422 58.84 -18.33 -12.81
CA PHE A 422 58.01 -17.68 -11.79
C PHE A 422 57.53 -16.29 -12.24
N GLU A 423 58.42 -15.56 -12.95
CA GLU A 423 58.19 -14.18 -13.38
C GLU A 423 57.09 -14.05 -14.40
N TYR A 424 56.84 -15.06 -15.23
CA TYR A 424 55.70 -15.10 -16.16
C TYR A 424 54.39 -15.09 -15.42
N TRP A 425 54.24 -15.94 -14.40
CA TRP A 425 53.02 -16.02 -13.59
C TRP A 425 52.84 -14.84 -12.65
N TYR A 426 53.95 -14.31 -12.09
CA TYR A 426 53.90 -13.07 -11.32
C TYR A 426 53.35 -11.90 -12.14
N ARG A 427 53.75 -11.77 -13.39
CA ARG A 427 53.23 -10.74 -14.27
C ARG A 427 51.72 -10.90 -14.50
N ARG A 428 51.25 -12.13 -14.71
CA ARG A 428 49.80 -12.39 -14.86
C ARG A 428 49.00 -12.03 -13.62
N VAL A 429 49.56 -12.30 -12.45
CA VAL A 429 48.94 -11.83 -11.21
C VAL A 429 48.93 -10.31 -11.15
N ALA A 430 50.02 -9.65 -11.57
CA ALA A 430 50.11 -8.19 -11.59
C ALA A 430 49.08 -7.55 -12.57
N GLU A 431 48.92 -8.15 -13.75
CA GLU A 431 47.90 -7.73 -14.74
C GLU A 431 46.49 -7.95 -14.18
N ALA A 432 46.19 -9.12 -13.63
CA ALA A 432 44.92 -9.43 -13.02
C ALA A 432 44.60 -8.51 -11.81
N ALA A 433 45.60 -8.11 -11.03
CA ALA A 433 45.42 -7.18 -9.92
C ALA A 433 45.03 -5.78 -10.41
N GLU A 434 45.59 -5.32 -11.52
CA GLU A 434 45.23 -4.03 -12.12
C GLU A 434 43.80 -4.07 -12.71
N ASP A 435 43.44 -5.16 -13.43
CA ASP A 435 42.11 -5.37 -13.98
C ASP A 435 41.07 -5.44 -12.86
N TYR A 436 41.39 -6.16 -11.78
CA TYR A 436 40.54 -6.20 -10.58
C TYR A 436 40.31 -4.80 -9.96
N ARG A 437 41.41 -4.04 -9.81
CA ARG A 437 41.35 -2.69 -9.23
C ARG A 437 40.50 -1.75 -10.07
N GLN A 438 40.64 -1.78 -11.40
CA GLN A 438 39.81 -0.98 -12.30
C GLN A 438 38.34 -1.39 -12.23
N ALA A 439 38.09 -2.71 -12.30
CA ALA A 439 36.70 -3.22 -12.18
C ALA A 439 36.06 -2.90 -10.84
N ALA A 440 36.83 -2.93 -9.75
CA ALA A 440 36.33 -2.54 -8.42
C ALA A 440 36.02 -1.03 -8.32
N GLU A 441 36.80 -0.19 -8.98
CA GLU A 441 36.56 1.26 -9.07
C GLU A 441 35.28 1.54 -9.88
N ASP A 442 35.11 0.89 -11.04
CA ASP A 442 33.90 0.97 -11.85
C ASP A 442 32.66 0.52 -11.06
N TYR A 443 32.75 -0.65 -10.39
CA TYR A 443 31.69 -1.17 -9.54
C TYR A 443 31.24 -0.18 -8.46
N ASN A 444 32.19 0.41 -7.74
CA ASN A 444 31.91 1.38 -6.68
C ASN A 444 31.27 2.65 -7.25
N ASN A 445 31.72 3.12 -8.40
CA ASN A 445 31.18 4.29 -9.06
C ASN A 445 29.72 4.04 -9.50
N TYR A 446 29.49 2.98 -10.28
CA TYR A 446 28.13 2.65 -10.75
C TYR A 446 27.16 2.32 -9.60
N SER A 447 27.61 1.57 -8.58
CA SER A 447 26.81 1.28 -7.41
C SER A 447 26.41 2.56 -6.65
N SER A 448 27.34 3.51 -6.51
CA SER A 448 27.07 4.80 -5.86
C SER A 448 26.10 5.66 -6.68
N GLU A 449 26.24 5.67 -8.00
CA GLU A 449 25.36 6.41 -8.90
C GLU A 449 23.97 5.76 -8.95
N ALA A 450 23.89 4.42 -9.03
CA ALA A 450 22.63 3.69 -8.94
C ALA A 450 21.87 3.96 -7.63
N GLN A 451 22.59 4.01 -6.49
CA GLN A 451 21.98 4.35 -5.21
C GLN A 451 21.45 5.79 -5.20
N LYS A 452 22.13 6.75 -5.80
CA LYS A 452 21.65 8.13 -5.90
C LYS A 452 20.41 8.23 -6.77
N SER A 453 20.41 7.57 -7.93
CA SER A 453 19.26 7.53 -8.83
C SER A 453 18.05 6.85 -8.19
N ALA A 454 18.27 5.75 -7.46
CA ALA A 454 17.22 5.08 -6.68
C ALA A 454 16.67 5.99 -5.56
N GLN A 455 17.54 6.74 -4.87
CA GLN A 455 17.11 7.72 -3.87
C GLN A 455 16.24 8.81 -4.49
N GLU A 456 16.60 9.34 -5.65
CA GLU A 456 15.78 10.30 -6.39
C GLU A 456 14.40 9.73 -6.72
N SER A 457 14.33 8.46 -7.18
CA SER A 457 13.06 7.75 -7.40
C SER A 457 12.23 7.64 -6.11
N PHE A 458 12.87 7.37 -4.96
CA PHE A 458 12.18 7.29 -3.68
C PHE A 458 11.72 8.67 -3.17
N ASP A 459 12.47 9.73 -3.41
CA ASP A 459 12.10 11.09 -3.04
C ASP A 459 10.82 11.52 -3.81
N ILE A 460 10.77 11.28 -5.12
CA ILE A 460 9.57 11.49 -5.96
C ILE A 460 8.41 10.61 -5.48
N PHE A 461 8.69 9.37 -5.12
CA PHE A 461 7.69 8.46 -4.58
C PHE A 461 7.11 8.92 -3.25
N GLU A 462 7.92 9.50 -2.35
CA GLU A 462 7.45 10.09 -1.09
C GLU A 462 6.51 11.28 -1.34
N GLU A 463 6.82 12.13 -2.32
CA GLU A 463 5.95 13.23 -2.74
C GLU A 463 4.62 12.70 -3.29
N ALA A 464 4.65 11.66 -4.13
CA ALA A 464 3.45 11.01 -4.64
C ALA A 464 2.61 10.37 -3.53
N LEU A 465 3.22 9.75 -2.52
CA LEU A 465 2.53 9.24 -1.34
C LEU A 465 1.91 10.37 -0.49
N ALA A 466 2.58 11.51 -0.39
CA ALA A 466 2.04 12.67 0.31
C ALA A 466 0.81 13.24 -0.39
N ALA A 467 0.77 13.20 -1.72
CA ALA A 467 -0.38 13.61 -2.53
C ALA A 467 -1.62 12.70 -2.30
N LEU A 468 -1.44 11.45 -1.86
CA LEU A 468 -2.56 10.57 -1.47
C LEU A 468 -3.31 10.99 -0.20
N LYS A 469 -2.78 11.92 0.58
CA LYS A 469 -3.45 12.47 1.78
C LYS A 469 -4.63 13.41 1.44
N VAL A 470 -5.26 13.19 0.30
CA VAL A 470 -6.38 13.97 -0.21
C VAL A 470 -7.61 13.82 0.69
N PRO A 471 -8.38 14.91 0.92
CA PRO A 471 -9.62 14.82 1.68
C PRO A 471 -10.61 13.87 0.99
N ARG A 472 -11.31 13.11 1.81
CA ARG A 472 -12.37 12.19 1.35
C ARG A 472 -13.52 12.94 0.72
N ILE A 473 -14.27 12.24 -0.14
CA ILE A 473 -15.50 12.78 -0.67
C ILE A 473 -16.45 13.16 0.48
N ASP A 474 -17.10 14.33 0.35
CA ASP A 474 -18.17 14.80 1.24
C ASP A 474 -19.51 14.68 0.50
N PRO A 475 -20.14 13.48 0.54
CA PRO A 475 -21.39 13.27 -0.15
C PRO A 475 -22.49 14.12 0.50
N ARG A 476 -23.18 14.89 -0.30
CA ARG A 476 -24.29 15.74 0.17
C ARG A 476 -25.60 15.32 -0.48
N PRO A 477 -26.17 14.17 -0.05
CA PRO A 477 -27.38 13.64 -0.65
C PRO A 477 -28.63 14.47 -0.30
N PRO A 478 -29.71 14.32 -1.07
CA PRO A 478 -31.05 14.64 -0.59
C PRO A 478 -31.33 13.97 0.74
N GLY A 479 -31.99 14.65 1.63
CA GLY A 479 -32.29 14.09 2.97
C GLY A 479 -31.13 14.17 3.98
N ARG A 480 -30.02 14.79 3.68
CA ARG A 480 -28.90 14.95 4.63
C ARG A 480 -29.26 15.69 5.90
N ASN A 481 -30.25 16.60 5.85
CA ASN A 481 -30.72 17.33 7.01
C ASN A 481 -31.84 16.59 7.75
N GLY A 482 -32.38 15.52 7.15
CA GLY A 482 -33.40 14.67 7.68
C GLY A 482 -34.57 14.44 6.71
N CYS A 483 -35.47 13.52 7.08
CA CYS A 483 -36.71 13.23 6.36
C CYS A 483 -37.90 13.58 7.25
N ILE A 484 -38.93 14.19 6.66
CA ILE A 484 -40.19 14.47 7.36
C ILE A 484 -41.26 13.52 6.79
N ALA A 485 -41.82 12.67 7.65
CA ALA A 485 -42.95 11.79 7.32
C ALA A 485 -44.28 12.46 7.69
N ILE A 486 -45.24 12.30 6.79
CA ILE A 486 -46.63 12.78 6.97
C ILE A 486 -47.51 11.55 6.85
N VAL A 487 -48.31 11.30 7.86
CA VAL A 487 -49.24 10.16 7.92
C VAL A 487 -50.65 10.64 8.17
N ILE A 488 -51.57 10.13 7.37
CA ILE A 488 -52.99 10.42 7.44
C ILE A 488 -53.73 9.17 7.85
N ASP A 489 -54.58 9.29 8.83
CA ASP A 489 -55.61 8.32 9.18
C ASP A 489 -56.94 8.83 8.58
N PRO A 490 -57.39 8.28 7.46
CA PRO A 490 -58.59 8.77 6.79
C PRO A 490 -59.89 8.36 7.50
N SER A 491 -59.77 7.48 8.50
CA SER A 491 -60.93 6.88 9.15
C SER A 491 -61.45 7.72 10.32
N ALA A 492 -62.77 7.79 10.44
CA ALA A 492 -63.42 8.31 11.65
C ALA A 492 -63.55 7.19 12.70
N HIS A 493 -62.91 7.36 13.86
CA HIS A 493 -62.94 6.36 14.92
C HIS A 493 -64.01 6.68 15.92
N ALA A 494 -65.05 5.81 16.02
CA ALA A 494 -65.99 5.88 17.06
C ALA A 494 -65.44 5.24 18.34
N MET A 495 -65.77 5.84 19.48
CA MET A 495 -65.40 5.27 20.79
C MET A 495 -66.03 3.89 20.98
N PRO A 496 -65.23 2.86 21.38
CA PRO A 496 -65.82 1.52 21.62
C PRO A 496 -66.91 1.52 22.64
N ALA A 497 -68.00 0.77 22.37
CA ALA A 497 -69.20 0.72 23.19
C ALA A 497 -68.97 0.50 24.72
N PRO A 498 -67.98 -0.29 25.17
CA PRO A 498 -67.72 -0.47 26.59
C PRO A 498 -67.32 0.82 27.34
N PHE A 499 -66.81 1.79 26.61
CA PHE A 499 -66.30 3.06 27.17
C PHE A 499 -67.25 4.24 26.88
N SER A 500 -68.32 4.03 26.12
CA SER A 500 -69.30 5.04 25.81
C SER A 500 -70.41 4.96 26.80
N SER A 501 -70.87 6.10 27.30
CA SER A 501 -72.01 6.19 28.21
C SER A 501 -72.86 7.40 27.84
N SER A 502 -74.15 7.21 27.74
CA SER A 502 -75.12 8.30 27.54
C SER A 502 -75.17 9.33 28.69
N LEU A 503 -74.53 9.02 29.82
CA LEU A 503 -74.38 9.89 30.98
C LEU A 503 -73.27 10.96 30.82
N VAL A 504 -72.34 10.79 29.94
CA VAL A 504 -71.09 11.62 29.84
C VAL A 504 -71.01 12.36 28.51
N GLY A 505 -72.09 12.47 27.80
CA GLY A 505 -72.13 13.15 26.51
C GLY A 505 -72.17 12.18 25.33
N GLY A 506 -72.59 12.66 24.16
CA GLY A 506 -72.82 11.84 22.98
C GLY A 506 -71.61 11.04 22.50
N ASN A 507 -71.79 10.18 21.53
CA ASN A 507 -70.79 9.33 20.92
C ASN A 507 -69.57 10.16 20.49
N ALA A 508 -68.50 10.14 21.30
CA ALA A 508 -67.27 10.76 20.95
C ALA A 508 -66.71 10.00 19.75
N SER A 509 -66.51 10.69 18.65
CA SER A 509 -65.78 10.18 17.46
C SER A 509 -64.55 11.06 17.18
N LEU A 510 -63.46 10.43 16.93
CA LEU A 510 -62.32 11.12 16.41
C LEU A 510 -62.48 11.24 14.90
N GLN A 511 -62.32 12.45 14.38
CA GLN A 511 -62.33 12.74 12.98
C GLN A 511 -61.00 12.24 12.31
N PRO A 512 -60.90 12.15 11.00
CA PRO A 512 -59.63 11.87 10.30
C PRO A 512 -58.48 12.72 10.84
N ARG A 513 -57.28 12.11 10.96
CA ARG A 513 -56.17 12.73 11.71
C ARG A 513 -54.90 12.74 10.88
N LEU A 514 -54.01 13.66 11.22
CA LEU A 514 -52.69 13.81 10.65
C LEU A 514 -51.66 13.69 11.75
N ALA A 515 -50.57 12.94 11.47
CA ALA A 515 -49.36 12.94 12.27
C ALA A 515 -48.15 13.30 11.40
N ILE A 516 -47.22 14.02 11.98
CA ILE A 516 -45.99 14.40 11.33
C ILE A 516 -44.83 14.01 12.25
N SER A 517 -43.82 13.33 11.67
CA SER A 517 -42.60 12.97 12.37
C SER A 517 -41.38 13.31 11.52
N ALA A 518 -40.24 13.42 12.15
CA ALA A 518 -38.97 13.63 11.43
C ALA A 518 -37.86 12.75 12.00
N ALA A 519 -37.02 12.28 11.10
CA ALA A 519 -35.79 11.57 11.41
C ALA A 519 -34.61 12.24 10.73
N ALA A 520 -33.45 12.21 11.38
CA ALA A 520 -32.19 12.65 10.83
C ALA A 520 -31.11 11.63 11.16
N MET A 521 -29.94 11.73 10.50
CA MET A 521 -28.84 10.87 10.83
C MET A 521 -28.11 11.35 12.07
N ALA A 522 -27.86 10.45 12.99
CA ALA A 522 -26.96 10.67 14.10
C ALA A 522 -25.55 10.26 13.68
N ASN A 523 -24.59 11.13 13.93
CA ASN A 523 -23.19 10.78 13.86
C ASN A 523 -22.88 9.86 15.06
N ASP A 524 -23.11 8.56 14.87
CA ASP A 524 -22.72 7.59 15.87
C ASP A 524 -21.20 7.38 15.78
N LYS A 525 -20.53 7.47 16.94
CA LYS A 525 -19.13 7.03 17.04
C LYS A 525 -19.17 5.52 16.85
N ALA A 526 -18.76 5.07 15.67
CA ALA A 526 -18.81 3.68 15.26
C ALA A 526 -18.40 2.74 16.38
N SER A 527 -19.25 1.78 16.67
CA SER A 527 -18.86 0.57 17.39
C SER A 527 -17.93 -0.23 16.45
N HIS A 528 -16.79 -0.63 16.95
CA HIS A 528 -15.71 -1.30 16.21
C HIS A 528 -16.05 -2.70 15.64
N ASP A 529 -17.29 -3.15 15.69
CA ASP A 529 -17.61 -4.57 15.56
C ASP A 529 -17.98 -5.06 14.15
N GLU A 530 -18.13 -4.18 13.15
CA GLU A 530 -18.37 -4.62 11.77
C GLU A 530 -17.49 -3.85 10.79
N ASN A 531 -16.50 -4.54 10.23
CA ASN A 531 -15.66 -4.01 9.17
C ASN A 531 -16.37 -4.16 7.82
N LEU A 532 -17.05 -3.10 7.39
CA LEU A 532 -17.78 -3.06 6.12
C LEU A 532 -16.88 -3.33 4.91
N LEU A 533 -15.60 -2.91 4.97
CA LEU A 533 -14.64 -3.15 3.89
C LEU A 533 -14.20 -4.62 3.85
N ALA A 534 -14.05 -5.28 4.98
CA ALA A 534 -13.75 -6.71 5.02
C ALA A 534 -14.91 -7.52 4.43
N SER A 535 -16.14 -7.22 4.81
CA SER A 535 -17.35 -7.86 4.27
C SER A 535 -17.52 -7.57 2.77
N PHE A 536 -17.12 -6.39 2.29
CA PHE A 536 -17.09 -6.05 0.88
C PHE A 536 -16.03 -6.86 0.14
N LEU A 537 -14.82 -6.94 0.68
CA LEU A 537 -13.72 -7.70 0.09
C LEU A 537 -14.02 -9.19 -0.01
N ASP A 538 -14.66 -9.76 1.00
CA ASP A 538 -15.09 -11.16 0.99
C ASP A 538 -16.10 -11.42 -0.13
N ARG A 539 -17.07 -10.53 -0.32
CA ARG A 539 -18.02 -10.62 -1.46
C ARG A 539 -17.30 -10.52 -2.81
N VAL A 540 -16.34 -9.61 -2.95
CA VAL A 540 -15.56 -9.48 -4.18
C VAL A 540 -14.77 -10.76 -4.48
N LYS A 541 -14.22 -11.41 -3.45
CA LYS A 541 -13.51 -12.69 -3.59
C LYS A 541 -14.45 -13.83 -4.01
N ASP A 542 -15.67 -13.86 -3.48
CA ASP A 542 -16.68 -14.86 -3.79
C ASP A 542 -17.25 -14.71 -5.21
N GLU A 543 -17.36 -13.46 -5.71
CA GLU A 543 -17.89 -13.14 -7.05
C GLU A 543 -16.81 -13.17 -8.15
N ALA A 544 -15.53 -13.07 -7.79
CA ALA A 544 -14.43 -13.16 -8.74
C ALA A 544 -14.35 -14.59 -9.29
N ASP A 545 -14.77 -14.77 -10.56
CA ASP A 545 -14.71 -16.06 -11.25
C ASP A 545 -13.24 -16.38 -11.61
N LEU A 546 -12.55 -17.04 -10.68
CA LEU A 546 -11.14 -17.47 -10.80
C LEU A 546 -10.89 -18.43 -11.97
N SER A 547 -11.93 -18.91 -12.65
CA SER A 547 -11.81 -19.87 -13.74
C SER A 547 -11.29 -19.24 -15.04
N THR A 548 -11.36 -17.92 -15.21
CA THR A 548 -11.01 -17.21 -16.45
C THR A 548 -9.55 -16.74 -16.51
N ALA A 549 -8.79 -16.82 -15.38
CA ALA A 549 -7.40 -16.36 -15.27
C ALA A 549 -6.37 -17.35 -15.85
N GLY A 550 -6.67 -18.05 -16.93
CA GLY A 550 -5.87 -19.12 -17.50
C GLY A 550 -4.52 -18.74 -18.15
N GLY A 551 -4.00 -17.54 -17.97
CA GLY A 551 -2.78 -17.08 -18.65
C GLY A 551 -1.63 -16.65 -17.73
N ILE A 552 -1.90 -16.21 -16.53
CA ILE A 552 -0.89 -15.87 -15.50
C ILE A 552 -1.02 -16.93 -14.41
N GLY A 553 0.10 -17.54 -14.01
CA GLY A 553 0.05 -18.60 -13.00
C GLY A 553 -0.79 -18.18 -11.79
N LEU A 554 -1.79 -18.99 -11.45
CA LEU A 554 -2.80 -18.77 -10.39
C LEU A 554 -2.21 -18.13 -9.09
N GLY A 555 -0.95 -18.43 -8.75
CA GLY A 555 -0.29 -17.92 -7.57
C GLY A 555 0.11 -16.42 -7.63
N VAL A 556 0.25 -15.82 -8.80
CA VAL A 556 0.59 -14.38 -8.96
C VAL A 556 -0.66 -13.53 -8.80
N PHE A 557 -1.78 -13.98 -9.37
CA PHE A 557 -3.06 -13.27 -9.26
C PHE A 557 -3.56 -13.20 -7.81
N ASP A 558 -3.49 -14.33 -7.09
CA ASP A 558 -3.85 -14.37 -5.67
C ASP A 558 -3.01 -13.40 -4.83
N LYS A 559 -1.72 -13.25 -5.15
CA LYS A 559 -0.83 -12.29 -4.49
C LYS A 559 -1.21 -10.83 -4.80
N ILE A 560 -1.53 -10.53 -6.06
CA ILE A 560 -1.97 -9.18 -6.48
C ILE A 560 -3.29 -8.82 -5.81
N LEU A 561 -4.28 -9.73 -5.81
CA LEU A 561 -5.57 -9.51 -5.15
C LEU A 561 -5.40 -9.35 -3.62
N SER A 562 -4.50 -10.13 -3.02
CA SER A 562 -4.15 -10.00 -1.60
C SER A 562 -3.52 -8.65 -1.29
N LEU A 563 -2.64 -8.16 -2.16
CA LEU A 563 -1.97 -6.86 -1.99
C LEU A 563 -2.97 -5.71 -2.10
N TRP A 564 -3.86 -5.74 -3.13
CA TRP A 564 -4.94 -4.75 -3.23
C TRP A 564 -5.92 -4.83 -2.06
N GLY A 565 -6.30 -6.03 -1.63
CA GLY A 565 -7.16 -6.23 -0.46
C GLY A 565 -6.54 -5.65 0.81
N SER A 566 -5.22 -5.79 0.97
CA SER A 566 -4.48 -5.19 2.09
C SER A 566 -4.45 -3.67 2.00
N ALA A 567 -4.31 -3.10 0.80
CA ALA A 567 -4.41 -1.65 0.57
C ALA A 567 -5.81 -1.13 0.92
N LEU A 568 -6.87 -1.84 0.54
CA LEU A 568 -8.25 -1.50 0.87
C LEU A 568 -8.49 -1.52 2.39
N LEU A 569 -8.00 -2.55 3.08
CA LEU A 569 -8.11 -2.67 4.53
C LEU A 569 -7.29 -1.59 5.25
N ALA A 570 -6.13 -1.19 4.71
CA ALA A 570 -5.32 -0.11 5.26
C ALA A 570 -6.10 1.22 5.33
N TYR A 571 -6.93 1.50 4.35
CA TYR A 571 -7.85 2.65 4.41
C TYR A 571 -8.98 2.47 5.42
N GLY A 572 -9.36 1.25 5.76
CA GLY A 572 -10.42 0.95 6.75
C GLY A 572 -9.92 0.95 8.19
N GLU A 573 -8.78 0.33 8.45
CA GLU A 573 -8.26 0.00 9.78
C GLU A 573 -6.98 0.78 10.16
N GLY A 574 -6.35 1.46 9.20
CA GLY A 574 -5.06 2.11 9.35
C GLY A 574 -3.90 1.26 8.79
N THR A 575 -2.69 1.83 8.81
CA THR A 575 -1.50 1.24 8.18
C THR A 575 -0.83 0.12 8.99
N GLU A 576 -1.32 -0.19 10.19
CA GLU A 576 -0.76 -1.29 10.99
C GLU A 576 -0.85 -2.62 10.24
N GLY A 577 0.29 -3.14 9.84
CA GLY A 577 0.40 -4.40 9.11
C GLY A 577 0.48 -4.29 7.59
N PHE A 578 0.10 -3.16 6.97
CA PHE A 578 0.19 -2.98 5.52
C PHE A 578 1.64 -3.02 5.03
N ALA A 579 2.54 -2.27 5.65
CA ALA A 579 3.98 -2.28 5.37
C ALA A 579 4.57 -3.69 5.46
N ARG A 580 4.13 -4.50 6.44
CA ARG A 580 4.53 -5.90 6.58
C ARG A 580 4.09 -6.75 5.39
N VAL A 581 2.86 -6.57 4.91
CA VAL A 581 2.36 -7.31 3.74
C VAL A 581 3.15 -6.95 2.49
N VAL A 582 3.50 -5.68 2.30
CA VAL A 582 4.37 -5.23 1.20
C VAL A 582 5.77 -5.85 1.33
N GLY A 583 6.38 -5.81 2.52
CA GLY A 583 7.68 -6.42 2.78
C GLY A 583 7.67 -7.95 2.54
N ASP A 584 6.63 -8.65 2.98
CA ASP A 584 6.49 -10.10 2.73
C ASP A 584 6.31 -10.41 1.24
N PHE A 585 5.61 -9.53 0.52
CA PHE A 585 5.49 -9.64 -0.94
C PHE A 585 6.85 -9.44 -1.62
N LEU A 586 7.61 -8.40 -1.27
CA LEU A 586 8.95 -8.13 -1.80
C LEU A 586 9.90 -9.30 -1.57
N ARG A 587 9.92 -9.86 -0.36
CA ARG A 587 10.74 -11.06 -0.05
C ARG A 587 10.33 -12.29 -0.84
N SER A 588 9.12 -12.32 -1.39
CA SER A 588 8.68 -13.40 -2.28
C SER A 588 9.20 -13.26 -3.71
N ILE A 589 9.77 -12.11 -4.08
CA ILE A 589 10.40 -11.87 -5.37
C ILE A 589 11.83 -12.42 -5.29
N PRO A 590 12.23 -13.34 -6.19
CA PRO A 590 13.60 -13.84 -6.21
C PRO A 590 14.61 -12.70 -6.37
N LEU A 591 15.74 -12.79 -5.67
CA LEU A 591 16.88 -11.88 -5.76
C LEU A 591 16.76 -10.52 -5.05
N VAL A 592 15.60 -10.07 -4.58
CA VAL A 592 15.46 -8.77 -3.87
C VAL A 592 16.46 -8.64 -2.71
N GLY A 593 16.62 -9.67 -1.89
CA GLY A 593 17.58 -9.67 -0.78
C GLY A 593 19.01 -10.08 -1.14
N SER A 594 19.34 -10.31 -2.41
CA SER A 594 20.64 -10.87 -2.82
C SER A 594 21.73 -9.81 -3.03
N THR A 595 21.37 -8.56 -3.25
CA THR A 595 22.30 -7.43 -3.44
C THR A 595 22.19 -6.41 -2.31
N PRO A 596 23.27 -5.70 -1.95
CA PRO A 596 23.21 -4.63 -0.95
C PRO A 596 22.22 -3.52 -1.33
N LEU A 597 22.20 -3.14 -2.62
CA LEU A 597 21.31 -2.09 -3.15
C LEU A 597 19.84 -2.52 -3.09
N GLY A 598 19.52 -3.76 -3.50
CA GLY A 598 18.16 -4.30 -3.42
C GLY A 598 17.64 -4.42 -1.98
N SER A 599 18.48 -4.85 -1.04
CA SER A 599 18.13 -4.91 0.38
C SER A 599 17.89 -3.53 0.99
N TRP A 600 18.70 -2.54 0.64
CA TRP A 600 18.52 -1.15 1.04
C TRP A 600 17.20 -0.58 0.47
N ALA A 601 16.91 -0.80 -0.80
CA ALA A 601 15.69 -0.34 -1.46
C ALA A 601 14.42 -0.98 -0.84
N GLU A 602 14.46 -2.29 -0.54
CA GLU A 602 13.36 -2.98 0.18
C GLU A 602 13.10 -2.30 1.53
N GLN A 603 14.15 -2.09 2.31
CA GLN A 603 14.02 -1.47 3.64
C GLN A 603 13.47 -0.05 3.53
N THR A 604 13.98 0.77 2.61
CA THR A 604 13.54 2.15 2.39
C THR A 604 12.04 2.19 2.03
N LEU A 605 11.58 1.33 1.12
CA LEU A 605 10.17 1.26 0.74
C LEU A 605 9.27 0.86 1.90
N VAL A 606 9.68 -0.12 2.69
CA VAL A 606 8.90 -0.58 3.87
C VAL A 606 8.80 0.54 4.91
N GLU A 607 9.90 1.25 5.20
CA GLU A 607 9.92 2.39 6.12
C GLU A 607 9.00 3.54 5.65
N MET A 608 8.95 3.82 4.36
CA MET A 608 8.04 4.81 3.77
C MET A 608 6.57 4.43 3.99
N PHE A 609 6.20 3.15 3.81
CA PHE A 609 4.84 2.70 4.09
C PHE A 609 4.51 2.68 5.57
N GLU A 610 5.45 2.41 6.47
CA GLU A 610 5.25 2.54 7.91
C GLU A 610 5.01 4.01 8.31
N ALA A 611 5.71 4.93 7.67
CA ALA A 611 5.57 6.37 7.92
C ALA A 611 4.31 6.99 7.29
N LEU A 612 3.62 6.31 6.38
CA LEU A 612 2.49 6.86 5.61
C LEU A 612 1.35 7.37 6.50
N GLY A 613 1.10 6.75 7.65
CA GLY A 613 0.17 7.22 8.67
C GLY A 613 -1.23 7.47 8.15
N LEU A 614 -1.76 6.57 7.29
CA LEU A 614 -3.14 6.66 6.82
C LEU A 614 -4.08 6.67 8.00
N GLN A 615 -4.92 7.70 8.08
CA GLN A 615 -5.98 7.72 9.07
C GLN A 615 -7.06 6.72 8.67
N PRO A 616 -7.47 5.81 9.58
CA PRO A 616 -8.50 4.84 9.25
C PRO A 616 -9.76 5.56 8.80
N ALA A 617 -10.31 5.09 7.70
CA ALA A 617 -11.64 5.44 7.31
C ALA A 617 -12.59 4.84 8.33
N ARG A 618 -13.06 5.65 9.24
CA ARG A 618 -14.21 5.25 10.06
C ARG A 618 -15.41 5.21 9.14
N LEU A 619 -15.68 4.06 8.58
CA LEU A 619 -16.95 3.76 7.95
C LEU A 619 -17.99 3.69 9.08
N SER A 620 -18.47 4.86 9.49
CA SER A 620 -19.59 4.92 10.43
C SER A 620 -20.85 4.57 9.65
N THR A 621 -21.56 3.56 10.09
CA THR A 621 -22.95 3.34 9.66
C THR A 621 -23.79 4.47 10.26
N PRO A 622 -24.23 5.45 9.47
CA PRO A 622 -25.10 6.48 9.98
C PRO A 622 -26.41 5.82 10.44
N LYS A 623 -26.81 6.10 11.68
CA LYS A 623 -28.08 5.55 12.24
C LYS A 623 -29.16 6.60 12.20
N PRO A 624 -30.32 6.31 11.63
CA PRO A 624 -31.46 7.22 11.69
C PRO A 624 -32.01 7.30 13.12
N VAL A 625 -32.23 8.52 13.57
CA VAL A 625 -32.82 8.81 14.86
C VAL A 625 -33.98 9.79 14.71
N LEU A 626 -35.00 9.65 15.55
CA LEU A 626 -36.08 10.61 15.58
C LEU A 626 -35.60 11.95 16.13
N VAL A 627 -35.95 13.02 15.44
CA VAL A 627 -35.62 14.38 15.82
C VAL A 627 -36.83 15.29 15.79
N ASN A 628 -36.72 16.46 16.39
CA ASN A 628 -37.80 17.46 16.30
C ASN A 628 -37.96 17.90 14.83
N THR A 629 -39.21 17.85 14.34
CA THR A 629 -39.54 18.29 12.95
C THR A 629 -39.11 19.72 12.66
N LEU A 630 -39.10 20.61 13.67
CA LEU A 630 -38.63 21.97 13.53
C LEU A 630 -37.13 22.02 13.20
N HIS A 631 -36.35 21.13 13.79
CA HIS A 631 -34.89 21.03 13.51
C HIS A 631 -34.61 20.79 12.03
N VAL A 632 -35.28 19.77 11.47
CA VAL A 632 -35.13 19.41 10.05
C VAL A 632 -35.63 20.52 9.13
N SER A 633 -36.77 21.14 9.47
CA SER A 633 -37.35 22.19 8.64
C SER A 633 -36.51 23.47 8.61
N LEU A 634 -35.91 23.84 9.71
CA LEU A 634 -35.05 25.03 9.79
C LEU A 634 -33.70 24.80 9.10
N ALA A 635 -33.15 23.58 9.19
CA ALA A 635 -31.89 23.21 8.55
C ALA A 635 -32.02 23.11 7.02
N SER A 636 -33.25 22.99 6.48
CA SER A 636 -33.45 22.67 5.05
C SER A 636 -33.69 23.88 4.13
N ASP A 637 -33.84 25.10 4.66
CA ASP A 637 -34.24 26.32 3.92
C ASP A 637 -35.53 26.18 3.09
N SER A 638 -36.26 25.07 3.27
CA SER A 638 -37.51 24.78 2.53
C SER A 638 -38.69 25.54 3.11
N ALA A 639 -39.26 26.43 2.31
CA ALA A 639 -40.48 27.15 2.69
C ALA A 639 -41.67 26.19 2.93
N ALA A 640 -41.75 25.10 2.14
CA ALA A 640 -42.78 24.08 2.30
C ALA A 640 -42.64 23.29 3.60
N ALA A 641 -41.42 22.88 3.97
CA ALA A 641 -41.17 22.18 5.24
C ALA A 641 -41.49 23.08 6.44
N ARG A 642 -41.13 24.37 6.37
CA ARG A 642 -41.49 25.36 7.44
C ARG A 642 -42.97 25.58 7.53
N ALA A 643 -43.71 25.67 6.42
CA ALA A 643 -45.16 25.81 6.41
C ALA A 643 -45.85 24.59 7.03
N LEU A 644 -45.41 23.38 6.71
CA LEU A 644 -45.92 22.13 7.30
C LEU A 644 -45.74 22.07 8.84
N VAL A 645 -44.56 22.45 9.29
CA VAL A 645 -44.27 22.48 10.74
C VAL A 645 -45.02 23.57 11.45
N SER A 646 -45.22 24.73 10.84
CA SER A 646 -46.02 25.81 11.36
C SER A 646 -47.48 25.40 11.46
N ALA A 647 -48.01 24.65 10.49
CA ALA A 647 -49.36 24.09 10.54
C ALA A 647 -49.57 23.08 11.70
N LYS A 648 -48.54 22.28 12.01
CA LYS A 648 -48.56 21.37 13.17
C LYS A 648 -48.54 22.11 14.50
N GLN A 649 -47.85 23.22 14.61
CA GLN A 649 -47.74 24.02 15.85
C GLN A 649 -48.92 24.92 16.12
N GLY A 650 -49.58 25.37 15.05
CA GLY A 650 -50.78 26.22 15.16
C GLY A 650 -52.01 25.38 14.84
N TYR A 651 -52.81 25.01 15.83
CA TYR A 651 -54.15 24.40 15.65
C TYR A 651 -55.14 25.33 14.95
N THR A 652 -54.66 26.39 14.35
CA THR A 652 -55.51 27.38 13.68
C THR A 652 -55.26 27.32 12.18
N SER A 653 -56.32 26.95 11.48
CA SER A 653 -56.61 27.23 10.07
C SER A 653 -55.36 27.56 9.20
N LEU A 654 -54.95 26.65 8.37
CA LEU A 654 -54.14 26.98 7.21
C LEU A 654 -54.74 28.19 6.49
N PRO A 655 -54.03 29.32 6.33
CA PRO A 655 -54.58 30.45 5.60
C PRO A 655 -54.82 30.01 4.17
N GLY A 656 -56.08 29.87 3.80
CA GLY A 656 -56.47 29.49 2.46
C GLY A 656 -57.38 28.27 2.37
N SER A 657 -58.39 28.14 3.25
CA SER A 657 -59.49 27.22 3.04
C SER A 657 -60.41 27.66 1.90
N GLY A 658 -59.82 28.30 0.88
CA GLY A 658 -60.44 28.55 -0.41
C GLY A 658 -59.89 27.56 -1.42
N SER A 659 -60.68 26.55 -1.68
CA SER A 659 -60.66 25.69 -2.84
C SER A 659 -59.26 25.31 -3.44
N GLY A 660 -58.74 24.22 -3.01
CA GLY A 660 -57.78 23.47 -3.79
C GLY A 660 -56.38 24.01 -3.77
N GLY A 661 -55.58 23.58 -2.84
CA GLY A 661 -54.45 23.65 -3.46
C GLY A 661 -53.04 23.64 -2.91
N PHE A 662 -52.73 24.04 -1.69
CA PHE A 662 -51.31 24.04 -1.30
C PHE A 662 -50.78 22.63 -1.00
N GLY A 663 -51.59 21.80 -0.40
CA GLY A 663 -51.20 20.39 -0.13
C GLY A 663 -51.23 19.53 -1.37
N THR A 664 -52.22 19.72 -2.25
CA THR A 664 -52.33 18.95 -3.52
C THR A 664 -51.28 19.32 -4.54
N SER A 665 -50.98 20.60 -4.73
CA SER A 665 -49.95 21.06 -5.70
C SER A 665 -48.55 20.68 -5.27
N LEU A 666 -48.25 20.62 -3.96
CA LEU A 666 -46.93 20.15 -3.46
C LEU A 666 -46.81 18.64 -3.63
N VAL A 667 -47.84 17.89 -3.35
CA VAL A 667 -47.87 16.43 -3.49
C VAL A 667 -47.89 16.04 -4.97
N ASP A 668 -48.66 16.73 -5.82
CA ASP A 668 -48.69 16.48 -7.27
C ASP A 668 -47.37 16.87 -7.96
N GLY A 669 -46.72 17.97 -7.52
CA GLY A 669 -45.41 18.38 -8.03
C GLY A 669 -44.30 17.38 -7.66
N LEU A 670 -44.29 16.91 -6.42
CA LEU A 670 -43.36 15.89 -5.94
C LEU A 670 -43.60 14.53 -6.62
N LEU A 671 -44.87 14.13 -6.78
CA LEU A 671 -45.24 12.88 -7.45
C LEU A 671 -44.86 12.90 -8.94
N GLY A 672 -45.11 14.01 -9.64
CA GLY A 672 -44.74 14.14 -11.05
C GLY A 672 -43.25 14.09 -11.32
N GLU A 673 -42.45 14.68 -10.42
CA GLU A 673 -41.00 14.64 -10.49
C GLU A 673 -40.41 13.27 -10.10
N LEU A 674 -41.07 12.61 -9.12
CA LEU A 674 -40.75 11.24 -8.71
C LEU A 674 -41.11 10.19 -9.76
N GLU A 675 -42.23 10.36 -10.49
CA GLU A 675 -42.61 9.47 -11.61
C GLU A 675 -41.67 9.55 -12.79
N ALA A 676 -41.24 10.74 -13.17
CA ALA A 676 -40.33 10.94 -14.31
C ALA A 676 -38.94 10.33 -14.11
N GLN A 677 -38.49 10.23 -12.85
CA GLN A 677 -37.18 9.66 -12.48
C GLN A 677 -37.25 8.17 -12.14
N GLY A 678 -38.41 7.70 -11.67
CA GLY A 678 -38.60 6.33 -11.16
C GLY A 678 -38.57 5.26 -12.24
N ASP A 679 -39.21 5.51 -13.39
CA ASP A 679 -39.32 4.52 -14.48
C ASP A 679 -37.96 4.22 -15.13
N ALA A 680 -37.08 5.22 -15.27
CA ALA A 680 -35.75 5.05 -15.80
C ALA A 680 -34.78 4.29 -14.87
N PHE A 681 -35.03 4.35 -13.57
CA PHE A 681 -34.20 3.73 -12.56
C PHE A 681 -34.52 2.24 -12.33
N LEU A 682 -35.80 1.88 -12.42
CA LEU A 682 -36.28 0.52 -12.08
C LEU A 682 -36.01 -0.52 -13.19
N GLU A 683 -35.61 -0.10 -14.39
CA GLU A 683 -35.31 -0.99 -15.53
C GLU A 683 -33.83 -1.41 -15.65
N SER A 684 -32.93 -0.90 -14.81
CA SER A 684 -31.48 -1.13 -14.91
C SER A 684 -30.96 -2.11 -13.86
N GLU A 685 -30.36 -3.22 -14.32
CA GLU A 685 -29.43 -4.01 -13.50
C GLU A 685 -28.15 -3.19 -13.27
N PHE A 686 -27.87 -2.85 -12.01
CA PHE A 686 -26.72 -2.02 -11.67
C PHE A 686 -25.49 -2.88 -11.39
N THR A 687 -24.64 -3.02 -12.38
CA THR A 687 -23.22 -3.27 -12.12
C THR A 687 -22.62 -1.94 -11.66
N LEU A 688 -22.14 -1.85 -10.41
CA LEU A 688 -21.58 -0.63 -9.85
C LEU A 688 -20.40 -0.14 -10.69
N PHE A 689 -19.45 -1.00 -10.93
CA PHE A 689 -18.31 -0.81 -11.82
C PHE A 689 -17.59 -2.14 -12.02
N THR A 690 -16.81 -2.21 -13.07
CA THR A 690 -15.92 -3.35 -13.34
C THR A 690 -14.49 -2.82 -13.23
N ILE A 691 -13.69 -3.38 -12.35
CA ILE A 691 -12.26 -3.12 -12.32
C ILE A 691 -11.65 -3.95 -13.45
N SER A 692 -11.17 -3.28 -14.50
CA SER A 692 -10.43 -3.91 -15.61
C SER A 692 -9.02 -3.36 -15.62
N PHE A 693 -8.02 -4.25 -15.58
CA PHE A 693 -6.62 -3.90 -15.68
C PHE A 693 -6.18 -3.96 -17.14
N GLY A 694 -6.42 -2.86 -17.88
CA GLY A 694 -6.06 -2.72 -19.31
C GLY A 694 -6.87 -3.58 -20.27
N ASP A 695 -6.55 -3.46 -21.57
CA ASP A 695 -7.20 -4.18 -22.67
C ASP A 695 -6.71 -5.63 -22.84
N ASN A 696 -5.87 -6.13 -21.92
CA ASN A 696 -5.35 -7.49 -22.02
C ASN A 696 -6.42 -8.50 -21.55
N PRO A 697 -6.95 -9.35 -22.46
CA PRO A 697 -7.98 -10.32 -22.10
C PRO A 697 -7.52 -11.42 -21.13
N SER A 698 -6.23 -11.48 -20.84
CA SER A 698 -5.66 -12.42 -19.85
C SER A 698 -5.70 -11.88 -18.43
N LEU A 699 -6.01 -10.59 -18.22
CA LEU A 699 -6.16 -10.00 -16.90
C LEU A 699 -7.62 -10.09 -16.46
N PRO A 700 -7.90 -10.44 -15.19
CA PRO A 700 -9.24 -10.62 -14.69
C PRO A 700 -10.00 -9.28 -14.68
N GLN A 701 -11.23 -9.32 -15.15
CA GLN A 701 -12.20 -8.26 -14.92
C GLN A 701 -12.96 -8.56 -13.63
N ILE A 702 -12.92 -7.66 -12.67
CA ILE A 702 -13.62 -7.83 -11.40
C ILE A 702 -14.91 -6.99 -11.46
N PRO A 703 -16.08 -7.59 -11.75
CA PRO A 703 -17.34 -6.86 -11.71
C PRO A 703 -17.73 -6.66 -10.23
N ILE A 704 -17.79 -5.42 -9.79
CA ILE A 704 -18.34 -5.08 -8.48
C ILE A 704 -19.82 -4.81 -8.65
N LYS A 705 -20.62 -5.79 -8.27
CA LYS A 705 -22.07 -5.71 -8.26
C LYS A 705 -22.54 -5.38 -6.85
N ILE A 706 -23.28 -4.29 -6.71
CA ILE A 706 -24.15 -4.13 -5.55
C ILE A 706 -25.56 -4.41 -6.07
N SER A 707 -26.11 -5.55 -5.74
CA SER A 707 -27.52 -5.78 -5.94
C SER A 707 -28.29 -4.84 -4.99
N LEU A 708 -29.07 -3.93 -5.56
CA LEU A 708 -30.14 -3.32 -4.75
C LEU A 708 -30.96 -4.48 -4.18
N PRO A 709 -31.30 -4.47 -2.88
CA PRO A 709 -32.06 -5.55 -2.31
C PRO A 709 -33.30 -5.82 -3.18
N GLU A 710 -33.58 -7.10 -3.50
CA GLU A 710 -34.74 -7.48 -4.37
C GLU A 710 -36.03 -6.84 -3.93
N TRP A 711 -36.19 -6.58 -2.61
CA TRP A 711 -37.31 -5.87 -2.07
C TRP A 711 -37.43 -4.40 -2.51
N LEU A 712 -36.29 -3.76 -2.86
CA LEU A 712 -36.29 -2.36 -3.30
C LEU A 712 -36.69 -2.28 -4.78
N VAL A 713 -36.35 -3.26 -5.60
CA VAL A 713 -36.69 -3.32 -7.02
C VAL A 713 -38.13 -3.81 -7.21
N ASP A 714 -38.50 -4.97 -6.67
CA ASP A 714 -39.80 -5.58 -6.90
C ASP A 714 -40.92 -4.93 -6.05
N LYS A 715 -40.60 -4.57 -4.81
CA LYS A 715 -41.57 -3.92 -3.90
C LYS A 715 -41.57 -2.40 -4.03
N GLY A 716 -40.53 -1.78 -4.60
CA GLY A 716 -40.52 -0.37 -4.97
C GLY A 716 -41.57 -0.08 -6.05
N LYS A 717 -41.68 -0.96 -7.06
CA LYS A 717 -42.73 -0.89 -8.10
C LYS A 717 -44.13 -1.01 -7.49
N ALA A 718 -44.32 -1.97 -6.58
CA ALA A 718 -45.59 -2.17 -5.90
C ALA A 718 -45.93 -1.00 -4.94
N ALA A 719 -44.96 -0.56 -4.13
CA ALA A 719 -45.11 0.56 -3.22
C ALA A 719 -45.38 1.89 -3.94
N LEU A 720 -44.82 2.08 -5.13
CA LEU A 720 -45.10 3.25 -5.96
C LEU A 720 -46.50 3.23 -6.50
N SER A 721 -46.97 2.08 -7.00
CA SER A 721 -48.34 1.87 -7.45
C SER A 721 -49.34 2.09 -6.30
N ASP A 722 -49.00 1.59 -5.10
CA ASP A 722 -49.85 1.73 -3.92
C ASP A 722 -49.85 3.16 -3.35
N ALA A 723 -48.69 3.84 -3.34
CA ALA A 723 -48.59 5.26 -2.99
C ALA A 723 -49.37 6.14 -3.96
N ARG A 724 -49.28 5.84 -5.27
CA ARG A 724 -50.03 6.52 -6.34
C ARG A 724 -51.55 6.33 -6.19
N SER A 725 -52.02 5.09 -5.95
CA SER A 725 -53.41 4.79 -5.76
C SER A 725 -53.96 5.41 -4.46
N SER A 726 -53.18 5.41 -3.40
CA SER A 726 -53.55 5.95 -2.09
C SER A 726 -53.55 7.48 -2.07
N LEU A 727 -52.53 8.12 -2.65
CA LEU A 727 -52.48 9.58 -2.79
C LEU A 727 -53.43 10.08 -3.87
N GLY A 728 -53.66 9.34 -4.94
CA GLY A 728 -54.67 9.62 -5.95
C GLY A 728 -56.08 9.55 -5.37
N ALA A 729 -56.36 8.65 -4.43
CA ALA A 729 -57.61 8.58 -3.70
C ALA A 729 -57.82 9.76 -2.75
N VAL A 730 -56.76 10.27 -2.14
CA VAL A 730 -56.79 11.45 -1.25
C VAL A 730 -56.91 12.74 -2.08
N VAL A 731 -56.24 12.81 -3.24
CA VAL A 731 -56.25 14.00 -4.10
C VAL A 731 -57.42 13.99 -5.09
N GLY A 732 -57.85 12.81 -5.59
CA GLY A 732 -58.93 12.65 -6.56
C GLY A 732 -60.34 12.55 -5.97
N GLY A 733 -60.47 12.37 -4.64
CA GLY A 733 -61.72 12.38 -3.92
C GLY A 733 -62.33 13.80 -3.77
N GLY A 734 -62.47 14.49 -4.90
CA GLY A 734 -63.13 15.78 -4.95
C GLY A 734 -64.58 15.68 -4.52
N GLY A 735 -64.85 15.90 -3.26
CA GLY A 735 -66.23 15.95 -2.81
C GLY A 735 -66.49 15.85 -1.33
N ASN A 736 -65.57 16.27 -0.50
CA ASN A 736 -65.96 16.66 0.88
C ASN A 736 -64.84 17.48 1.53
N ASN A 737 -65.13 18.72 1.79
CA ASN A 737 -64.29 19.72 2.48
C ASN A 737 -64.02 19.39 3.98
N ALA A 738 -64.12 18.12 4.40
CA ALA A 738 -64.09 17.74 5.79
C ALA A 738 -62.72 17.26 6.32
N ILE A 739 -61.68 17.18 5.48
CA ILE A 739 -60.35 16.69 5.93
C ILE A 739 -59.51 17.80 6.60
N TRP A 740 -59.92 19.06 6.43
CA TRP A 740 -59.17 20.23 6.91
C TRP A 740 -59.97 21.20 7.80
N GLU A 741 -61.19 20.85 8.26
CA GLU A 741 -61.92 21.62 9.28
C GLU A 741 -61.60 21.12 10.70
#